data_375cad1b4e175007104fb1662f9e5fb7
#
_entry.id   375cad1b4e175007104fb1662f9e5fb7
#
_cell.length_a   1.000
_cell.length_b   1.000
_cell.length_c   1.000
_cell.angle_alpha   90.00
_cell.angle_beta   90.00
_cell.angle_gamma   90.00
#
_symmetry.space_group_name_H-M   'P 1'
#
loop_
_entity.id
_entity.type
_entity.pdbx_description
1 polymer ?
#
loop_
_entity_poly.entity_id
_entity_poly.type
_entity_poly.pdbx_seq_one_letter_code
_entity_poly.pdbx_strand_id
1 'polypeptide(L)'
;MSEATASAVAVEAAKALTEKKATCCYCGVGCGVIVQTDGEQVVGVRGDPDHPANFGRLCTKGSTLHLTARPALQQQARALYPEMRFVRGLDRERASWDATLDFLANRFAETIAAHGPDSVGFYISGQLLTEDYYVFNKLAKGLIGTNNIDTNSRLCMSSAVAGYKQTLGADAPPACYEDVDLADLIFIVGSNTAYAHPILYRRIEEARRRNPQLKMIVADPRRTDTARDADLFLPILPGTDVALFNGMLHICLWEDLVDQAFIDAHTEGFAELKRTVRDYTPQVVAETCGISEQDLVQAARWFGESKAALSLYCQGLNQSASGTAKNAALINLHLATHQIGKPGAGPFSLTGQPNAMGGREVGGLSNLLSAHRDMGNPQHRAEVARLWGIEDVPATPGKSAVEMFEALRAGDIKIIWIVCTNPAQSMPEQKMIREALKKAELVVVQEAYKTTATCEFADVLLPATTWSEKEGTVTNSERRITRFRPVLGKPGETLHDWEIAIRFAHRLEKLWQRPRTLFPYASAEEVWNEHRESTRGRDLDITGLSYEILEKQGPQQWPYPQGASAGRKRLYEDGVFPTASGRAKFVGTPYQPVAEKVDARYPFHLTTGRLRDQWHGMSRTGTVAQLFSHASEPAIVLSQVDMQRRLLKDGDLVHVTSRRGSQILPALTGDDMRAGQAFIGMHWGEEYVSGRGNGEGTFGVNALTTPVFDPSSRQPELKHAAVKILKAELPWSMVVFGWIPESQLLSLQAALRPAMRKFAYASCTLFGRDRVGVLFRAADDYAADKKLVDEIESRFGIAGAQVLRYDDRKRGNSRHILIGDGKLQAVSLTGDLSAEHWLKQYLEGEQPVAKLGRLLLMPTADPPQDFKSRGRIVCNCLNVSETEIRDALGEHAGGDALAMLQQKLKCGTSCGSCVPELKKIILAPQPQEKAAA
;
A
#
# COMPACT_ATOMS: atom_id res chain seq x y z
N MET A 1 -15.59 -58.26 41.08
CA MET A 1 -15.10 -56.95 41.60
C MET A 1 -14.18 -56.40 40.54
N SER A 2 -14.68 -55.50 39.69
CA SER A 2 -13.90 -54.86 38.63
C SER A 2 -14.07 -53.35 38.85
N GLU A 3 -13.02 -52.71 39.24
CA GLU A 3 -12.95 -51.23 39.29
C GLU A 3 -12.72 -50.69 37.91
N ALA A 4 -13.67 -49.89 37.48
CA ALA A 4 -13.57 -49.09 36.25
C ALA A 4 -12.79 -47.84 36.56
N THR A 5 -11.64 -47.71 35.95
CA THR A 5 -10.87 -46.46 35.90
C THR A 5 -11.55 -45.49 34.93
N ALA A 6 -12.24 -44.50 35.48
CA ALA A 6 -12.75 -43.37 34.74
C ALA A 6 -11.59 -42.43 34.40
N SER A 7 -11.26 -42.33 33.12
CA SER A 7 -10.36 -41.29 32.57
C SER A 7 -11.09 -39.95 32.61
N ALA A 8 -10.66 -39.08 33.49
CA ALA A 8 -11.10 -37.69 33.52
C ALA A 8 -10.42 -36.96 32.33
N VAL A 9 -11.16 -36.75 31.23
CA VAL A 9 -10.83 -35.76 30.22
C VAL A 9 -11.04 -34.40 30.88
N ALA A 10 -9.98 -33.68 31.16
CA ALA A 10 -10.03 -32.32 31.64
C ALA A 10 -10.68 -31.46 30.49
N VAL A 11 -11.91 -31.06 30.72
CA VAL A 11 -12.56 -30.03 29.91
C VAL A 11 -11.79 -28.75 30.21
N GLU A 12 -10.90 -28.33 29.31
CA GLU A 12 -10.32 -26.97 29.33
C GLU A 12 -11.48 -25.99 29.36
N ALA A 13 -11.64 -25.28 30.48
CA ALA A 13 -12.64 -24.22 30.57
C ALA A 13 -12.37 -23.21 29.44
N ALA A 14 -13.34 -23.04 28.53
CA ALA A 14 -13.23 -22.08 27.46
C ALA A 14 -12.89 -20.70 28.06
N LYS A 15 -11.69 -20.19 27.79
CA LYS A 15 -11.27 -18.86 28.23
C LYS A 15 -12.30 -17.84 27.75
N ALA A 16 -12.78 -16.98 28.64
CA ALA A 16 -13.74 -15.95 28.30
C ALA A 16 -13.14 -14.98 27.28
N LEU A 17 -13.79 -14.84 26.11
CA LEU A 17 -13.37 -13.89 25.08
C LEU A 17 -13.67 -12.47 25.55
N THR A 18 -12.68 -11.59 25.40
CA THR A 18 -12.83 -10.15 25.62
C THR A 18 -12.78 -9.40 24.30
N GLU A 19 -13.52 -8.32 24.22
CA GLU A 19 -13.52 -7.42 23.05
C GLU A 19 -12.83 -6.10 23.37
N LYS A 20 -11.94 -5.68 22.50
CA LYS A 20 -11.24 -4.39 22.61
C LYS A 20 -11.41 -3.58 21.32
N LYS A 21 -11.79 -2.31 21.45
CA LYS A 21 -11.81 -1.37 20.33
C LYS A 21 -10.39 -1.00 19.94
N ALA A 22 -10.08 -1.05 18.63
CA ALA A 22 -8.80 -0.69 18.06
C ALA A 22 -9.01 -0.04 16.67
N THR A 23 -7.94 0.31 15.99
CA THR A 23 -7.96 0.90 14.65
C THR A 23 -7.28 -0.02 13.65
N CYS A 24 -7.86 -0.15 12.46
CA CYS A 24 -7.25 -0.90 11.35
C CYS A 24 -5.93 -0.24 10.92
N CYS A 25 -4.88 -1.04 10.82
CA CYS A 25 -3.53 -0.57 10.51
C CYS A 25 -3.21 -0.47 9.01
N TYR A 26 -4.21 -0.58 8.11
CA TYR A 26 -3.94 -0.60 6.67
C TYR A 26 -4.08 0.78 6.02
N CYS A 27 -5.26 1.16 5.55
CA CYS A 27 -5.37 2.37 4.73
C CYS A 27 -5.87 3.60 5.50
N GLY A 28 -5.73 4.77 4.87
CA GLY A 28 -6.12 6.06 5.41
C GLY A 28 -7.64 6.28 5.59
N VAL A 29 -8.48 5.27 5.33
CA VAL A 29 -9.89 5.31 5.77
C VAL A 29 -9.96 5.36 7.30
N GLY A 30 -9.03 4.68 7.99
CA GLY A 30 -8.99 4.69 9.46
C GLY A 30 -10.17 3.98 10.10
N CYS A 31 -10.51 2.77 9.60
CA CYS A 31 -11.63 1.98 10.10
C CYS A 31 -11.45 1.59 11.57
N GLY A 32 -12.49 1.77 12.38
CA GLY A 32 -12.55 1.18 13.70
C GLY A 32 -12.79 -0.34 13.63
N VAL A 33 -12.09 -1.07 14.47
CA VAL A 33 -12.22 -2.53 14.61
C VAL A 33 -12.46 -2.89 16.06
N ILE A 34 -13.22 -3.96 16.26
CA ILE A 34 -13.36 -4.64 17.54
C ILE A 34 -12.59 -5.94 17.42
N VAL A 35 -11.58 -6.10 18.24
CA VAL A 35 -10.69 -7.26 18.25
C VAL A 35 -11.08 -8.18 19.39
N GLN A 36 -11.29 -9.45 19.08
CA GLN A 36 -11.60 -10.50 20.05
C GLN A 36 -10.31 -11.20 20.47
N THR A 37 -10.10 -11.31 21.77
CA THR A 37 -8.91 -11.95 22.36
C THR A 37 -9.29 -12.81 23.56
N ASP A 38 -8.55 -13.90 23.77
CA ASP A 38 -8.58 -14.71 24.97
C ASP A 38 -7.58 -14.22 26.03
N GLY A 39 -6.92 -13.08 25.78
CA GLY A 39 -5.88 -12.47 26.61
C GLY A 39 -4.46 -12.81 26.17
N GLU A 40 -4.24 -13.92 25.49
CA GLU A 40 -2.93 -14.37 24.99
C GLU A 40 -2.78 -14.22 23.48
N GLN A 41 -3.89 -14.39 22.74
CA GLN A 41 -3.90 -14.30 21.29
C GLN A 41 -5.15 -13.61 20.77
N VAL A 42 -5.05 -13.09 19.55
CA VAL A 42 -6.18 -12.55 18.82
C VAL A 42 -6.90 -13.71 18.11
N VAL A 43 -8.17 -13.89 18.42
CA VAL A 43 -9.00 -14.97 17.86
C VAL A 43 -9.97 -14.52 16.78
N GLY A 44 -10.28 -13.21 16.73
CA GLY A 44 -11.20 -12.67 15.73
C GLY A 44 -11.14 -11.15 15.62
N VAL A 45 -11.76 -10.64 14.55
CA VAL A 45 -11.93 -9.20 14.31
C VAL A 45 -13.26 -8.93 13.61
N ARG A 46 -13.95 -7.88 14.03
CA ARG A 46 -15.11 -7.32 13.36
C ARG A 46 -15.04 -5.80 13.29
N GLY A 47 -15.80 -5.19 12.40
CA GLY A 47 -15.86 -3.72 12.35
C GLY A 47 -16.57 -3.14 13.57
N ASP A 48 -16.14 -1.96 14.00
CA ASP A 48 -16.80 -1.20 15.06
C ASP A 48 -18.01 -0.45 14.47
N PRO A 49 -19.26 -0.80 14.85
CA PRO A 49 -20.47 -0.16 14.32
C PRO A 49 -20.58 1.32 14.70
N ASP A 50 -19.98 1.73 15.82
CA ASP A 50 -20.02 3.09 16.31
C ASP A 50 -18.97 4.00 15.68
N HIS A 51 -17.99 3.42 14.94
CA HIS A 51 -16.90 4.20 14.37
C HIS A 51 -17.35 4.91 13.08
N PRO A 52 -17.23 6.27 13.01
CA PRO A 52 -17.82 7.07 11.91
C PRO A 52 -17.15 6.90 10.56
N ALA A 53 -15.96 6.30 10.49
CA ALA A 53 -15.29 6.03 9.22
C ALA A 53 -15.82 4.78 8.50
N ASN A 54 -16.38 3.81 9.21
CA ASN A 54 -16.73 2.52 8.59
C ASN A 54 -18.07 1.90 9.04
N PHE A 55 -18.71 2.38 10.12
CA PHE A 55 -20.00 1.89 10.60
C PHE A 55 -20.10 0.35 10.59
N GLY A 56 -19.12 -0.31 11.19
CA GLY A 56 -19.04 -1.76 11.29
C GLY A 56 -18.56 -2.50 10.05
N ARG A 57 -18.33 -1.83 8.93
CA ARG A 57 -17.86 -2.45 7.67
C ARG A 57 -16.35 -2.62 7.66
N LEU A 58 -15.84 -3.74 7.12
CA LEU A 58 -14.43 -3.99 6.88
C LEU A 58 -14.24 -4.54 5.46
N CYS A 59 -13.12 -4.23 4.84
CA CYS A 59 -12.69 -4.87 3.59
C CYS A 59 -12.01 -6.21 3.87
N THR A 60 -11.65 -6.96 2.83
CA THR A 60 -10.97 -8.27 2.95
C THR A 60 -9.76 -8.19 3.88
N LYS A 61 -8.88 -7.19 3.73
CA LYS A 61 -7.69 -7.02 4.58
C LYS A 61 -8.06 -6.75 6.05
N GLY A 62 -9.06 -5.91 6.28
CA GLY A 62 -9.53 -5.59 7.62
C GLY A 62 -10.20 -6.78 8.31
N SER A 63 -11.02 -7.56 7.60
CA SER A 63 -11.70 -8.73 8.15
C SER A 63 -10.75 -9.91 8.42
N THR A 64 -9.58 -9.93 7.81
CA THR A 64 -8.53 -10.95 8.02
C THR A 64 -7.38 -10.46 8.91
N LEU A 65 -7.51 -9.27 9.51
CA LEU A 65 -6.43 -8.65 10.28
C LEU A 65 -5.95 -9.55 11.44
N HIS A 66 -6.84 -10.25 12.12
CA HIS A 66 -6.54 -11.18 13.21
C HIS A 66 -5.59 -12.30 12.78
N LEU A 67 -5.65 -12.75 11.52
CA LEU A 67 -4.78 -13.81 10.99
C LEU A 67 -3.30 -13.37 10.97
N THR A 68 -3.01 -12.08 10.87
CA THR A 68 -1.65 -11.56 10.92
C THR A 68 -1.02 -11.61 12.32
N ALA A 69 -1.82 -11.83 13.35
CA ALA A 69 -1.38 -11.93 14.75
C ALA A 69 -1.35 -13.37 15.28
N ARG A 70 -1.51 -14.38 14.41
CA ARG A 70 -1.43 -15.80 14.82
C ARG A 70 -0.05 -16.13 15.39
N PRO A 71 0.03 -16.80 16.56
CA PRO A 71 1.32 -17.10 17.23
C PRO A 71 2.31 -17.84 16.32
N ALA A 72 1.84 -18.86 15.57
CA ALA A 72 2.69 -19.64 14.67
C ALA A 72 3.37 -18.79 13.56
N LEU A 73 2.69 -17.77 13.03
CA LEU A 73 3.26 -16.84 12.05
C LEU A 73 4.16 -15.79 12.71
N GLN A 74 3.76 -15.30 13.89
CA GLN A 74 4.53 -14.31 14.65
C GLN A 74 5.90 -14.84 15.03
N GLN A 75 6.02 -16.08 15.51
CA GLN A 75 7.29 -16.71 15.85
C GLN A 75 8.29 -16.75 14.70
N GLN A 76 7.83 -16.87 13.46
CA GLN A 76 8.70 -16.95 12.28
C GLN A 76 9.07 -15.57 11.73
N ALA A 77 8.15 -14.61 11.75
CA ALA A 77 8.28 -13.34 11.06
C ALA A 77 8.77 -12.18 11.95
N ARG A 78 8.52 -12.23 13.27
CA ARG A 78 8.79 -11.11 14.18
C ARG A 78 10.25 -10.98 14.55
N ALA A 79 10.72 -9.75 14.62
CA ALA A 79 11.89 -9.38 15.39
C ALA A 79 11.47 -9.31 16.87
N LEU A 80 12.11 -10.10 17.72
CA LEU A 80 11.75 -10.23 19.15
C LEU A 80 12.83 -9.74 20.11
N TYR A 81 14.06 -9.60 19.63
CA TYR A 81 15.24 -9.22 20.38
C TYR A 81 16.10 -8.27 19.54
N PRO A 82 16.88 -7.35 20.14
CA PRO A 82 17.91 -6.62 19.40
C PRO A 82 18.94 -7.60 18.82
N GLU A 83 19.33 -7.37 17.58
CA GLU A 83 20.35 -8.16 16.88
C GLU A 83 21.40 -7.22 16.29
N MET A 84 22.69 -7.60 16.38
CA MET A 84 23.81 -6.81 15.86
C MET A 84 24.80 -7.67 15.11
N ARG A 85 25.50 -7.07 14.13
CA ARG A 85 26.72 -7.60 13.53
C ARG A 85 27.75 -6.49 13.38
N PHE A 86 29.01 -6.83 13.57
CA PHE A 86 30.12 -5.88 13.38
C PHE A 86 30.80 -6.02 12.03
N VAL A 87 30.61 -7.14 11.35
CA VAL A 87 31.17 -7.43 10.01
C VAL A 87 30.04 -7.79 9.05
N ARG A 88 29.90 -7.06 7.97
CA ARG A 88 28.93 -7.37 6.91
C ARG A 88 29.27 -8.69 6.24
N GLY A 89 28.23 -9.48 5.95
CA GLY A 89 28.36 -10.84 5.42
C GLY A 89 28.27 -11.92 6.49
N LEU A 90 28.41 -11.56 7.77
CA LEU A 90 28.09 -12.46 8.89
C LEU A 90 26.63 -12.30 9.34
N ASP A 91 26.13 -13.30 10.00
CA ASP A 91 24.82 -13.25 10.64
C ASP A 91 24.84 -12.24 11.81
N ARG A 92 23.68 -11.64 12.08
CA ARG A 92 23.48 -10.82 13.28
C ARG A 92 23.28 -11.75 14.48
N GLU A 93 23.85 -11.38 15.61
CA GLU A 93 23.69 -12.06 16.88
C GLU A 93 22.79 -11.26 17.82
N ARG A 94 22.06 -11.96 18.68
CA ARG A 94 21.25 -11.33 19.73
C ARG A 94 22.13 -10.52 20.67
N ALA A 95 21.72 -9.29 20.98
CA ALA A 95 22.36 -8.40 21.93
C ALA A 95 21.34 -7.88 22.96
N SER A 96 21.82 -7.32 24.08
CA SER A 96 20.96 -6.62 25.02
C SER A 96 20.60 -5.23 24.50
N TRP A 97 19.48 -4.67 24.97
CA TRP A 97 19.08 -3.30 24.66
C TRP A 97 20.17 -2.28 25.07
N ASP A 98 20.75 -2.46 26.26
CA ASP A 98 21.75 -1.52 26.76
C ASP A 98 23.00 -1.52 25.88
N ALA A 99 23.58 -2.68 25.60
CA ALA A 99 24.75 -2.79 24.72
C ALA A 99 24.46 -2.24 23.30
N THR A 100 23.27 -2.52 22.77
CA THR A 100 22.86 -2.06 21.42
C THR A 100 22.72 -0.55 21.37
N LEU A 101 22.01 0.04 22.33
CA LEU A 101 21.76 1.49 22.35
C LEU A 101 23.03 2.29 22.73
N ASP A 102 23.90 1.76 23.59
CA ASP A 102 25.18 2.36 23.89
C ASP A 102 26.10 2.35 22.66
N PHE A 103 26.15 1.24 21.90
CA PHE A 103 26.88 1.16 20.64
C PHE A 103 26.36 2.22 19.64
N LEU A 104 25.03 2.29 19.46
CA LEU A 104 24.43 3.25 18.53
C LEU A 104 24.73 4.70 18.95
N ALA A 105 24.55 5.04 20.24
CA ALA A 105 24.79 6.40 20.72
C ALA A 105 26.25 6.83 20.52
N ASN A 106 27.24 5.96 20.79
CA ASN A 106 28.65 6.23 20.53
C ASN A 106 28.91 6.42 19.04
N ARG A 107 28.43 5.52 18.18
CA ARG A 107 28.63 5.62 16.72
C ARG A 107 28.01 6.90 16.13
N PHE A 108 26.81 7.29 16.57
CA PHE A 108 26.19 8.55 16.16
C PHE A 108 27.00 9.75 16.66
N ALA A 109 27.40 9.78 17.94
CA ALA A 109 28.16 10.88 18.50
C ALA A 109 29.51 11.05 17.78
N GLU A 110 30.26 9.98 17.54
CA GLU A 110 31.51 9.99 16.78
C GLU A 110 31.33 10.50 15.36
N THR A 111 30.32 9.99 14.65
CA THR A 111 30.05 10.37 13.26
C THR A 111 29.65 11.82 13.15
N ILE A 112 28.76 12.29 14.06
CA ILE A 112 28.32 13.68 14.10
C ILE A 112 29.49 14.63 14.45
N ALA A 113 30.35 14.24 15.40
CA ALA A 113 31.53 15.04 15.75
C ALA A 113 32.52 15.16 14.59
N ALA A 114 32.70 14.12 13.79
CA ALA A 114 33.62 14.09 12.66
C ALA A 114 33.08 14.77 11.39
N HIS A 115 31.77 14.67 11.13
CA HIS A 115 31.18 15.03 9.83
C HIS A 115 29.96 15.98 9.93
N GLY A 116 29.59 16.40 11.14
CA GLY A 116 28.42 17.25 11.39
C GLY A 116 27.09 16.50 11.46
N PRO A 117 26.02 17.19 11.88
CA PRO A 117 24.71 16.58 12.12
C PRO A 117 24.04 16.04 10.86
N ASP A 118 24.35 16.58 9.68
CA ASP A 118 23.77 16.13 8.41
C ASP A 118 24.40 14.85 7.87
N SER A 119 25.40 14.29 8.55
CA SER A 119 26.00 12.99 8.23
C SER A 119 25.14 11.79 8.65
N VAL A 120 24.04 12.03 9.36
CA VAL A 120 23.08 11.00 9.74
C VAL A 120 21.71 11.28 9.16
N GLY A 121 20.94 10.21 8.84
CA GLY A 121 19.62 10.31 8.26
C GLY A 121 18.63 9.35 8.89
N PHE A 122 17.34 9.74 8.90
CA PHE A 122 16.21 8.95 9.41
C PHE A 122 15.18 8.77 8.31
N TYR A 123 14.91 7.52 7.92
CA TYR A 123 13.85 7.19 6.96
C TYR A 123 12.75 6.40 7.65
N ILE A 124 11.63 7.05 7.96
CA ILE A 124 10.57 6.52 8.83
C ILE A 124 9.28 6.18 8.06
N SER A 125 8.33 5.53 8.73
CA SER A 125 7.12 5.00 8.10
C SER A 125 5.89 5.88 8.28
N GLY A 126 5.04 6.00 7.24
CA GLY A 126 3.69 6.56 7.31
C GLY A 126 2.67 5.72 8.08
N GLN A 127 3.12 4.63 8.70
CA GLN A 127 2.31 3.75 9.54
C GLN A 127 2.67 3.83 11.04
N LEU A 128 3.60 4.70 11.40
CA LEU A 128 3.89 5.04 12.79
C LEU A 128 2.71 5.76 13.43
N LEU A 129 2.60 5.68 14.76
CA LEU A 129 1.63 6.49 15.50
C LEU A 129 2.09 7.96 15.54
N THR A 130 1.19 8.87 15.85
CA THR A 130 1.50 10.31 15.92
C THR A 130 2.61 10.59 16.95
N GLU A 131 2.59 9.89 18.07
CA GLU A 131 3.58 9.95 19.14
C GLU A 131 4.97 9.47 18.68
N ASP A 132 5.01 8.37 17.91
CA ASP A 132 6.26 7.85 17.34
C ASP A 132 6.90 8.90 16.42
N TYR A 133 6.11 9.47 15.50
CA TYR A 133 6.56 10.53 14.60
C TYR A 133 7.09 11.75 15.34
N TYR A 134 6.36 12.18 16.39
CA TYR A 134 6.71 13.37 17.17
C TYR A 134 8.09 13.20 17.82
N VAL A 135 8.32 12.05 18.44
CA VAL A 135 9.60 11.76 19.11
C VAL A 135 10.75 11.71 18.10
N PHE A 136 10.58 11.01 16.97
CA PHE A 136 11.64 10.97 15.94
C PHE A 136 11.91 12.33 15.32
N ASN A 137 10.89 13.15 15.11
CA ASN A 137 11.05 14.51 14.61
C ASN A 137 11.83 15.39 15.58
N LYS A 138 11.52 15.31 16.89
CA LYS A 138 12.23 16.02 17.95
C LYS A 138 13.66 15.50 18.14
N LEU A 139 13.89 14.18 17.99
CA LEU A 139 15.20 13.57 18.02
C LEU A 139 16.10 14.13 16.90
N ALA A 140 15.63 14.09 15.67
CA ALA A 140 16.40 14.54 14.52
C ALA A 140 16.63 16.05 14.54
N LYS A 141 15.56 16.84 14.61
CA LYS A 141 15.61 18.30 14.44
C LYS A 141 16.00 19.04 15.73
N GLY A 142 15.56 18.52 16.90
CA GLY A 142 15.78 19.16 18.18
C GLY A 142 17.05 18.73 18.88
N LEU A 143 17.35 17.44 18.97
CA LEU A 143 18.52 16.93 19.68
C LEU A 143 19.76 16.88 18.80
N ILE A 144 19.66 16.28 17.62
CA ILE A 144 20.78 16.09 16.70
C ILE A 144 21.06 17.36 15.90
N GLY A 145 20.03 18.11 15.53
CA GLY A 145 20.13 19.33 14.76
C GLY A 145 20.22 19.09 13.25
N THR A 146 19.55 18.04 12.73
CA THR A 146 19.47 17.77 11.30
C THR A 146 18.02 17.70 10.84
N ASN A 147 17.76 18.20 9.62
CA ASN A 147 16.48 18.00 8.93
C ASN A 147 16.48 16.77 8.02
N ASN A 148 17.52 15.92 8.04
CA ASN A 148 17.60 14.65 7.30
C ASN A 148 16.71 13.58 7.96
N ILE A 149 15.42 13.91 8.12
CA ILE A 149 14.36 12.98 8.49
C ILE A 149 13.27 13.06 7.45
N ASP A 150 12.99 11.96 6.77
CA ASP A 150 11.89 11.86 5.81
C ASP A 150 11.16 10.54 5.95
N THR A 151 10.01 10.42 5.33
CA THR A 151 9.13 9.27 5.52
C THR A 151 8.63 8.73 4.19
N ASN A 152 8.20 7.48 4.16
CA ASN A 152 7.53 6.95 2.98
C ASN A 152 6.17 7.63 2.68
N SER A 153 5.66 8.52 3.56
CA SER A 153 4.58 9.46 3.23
C SER A 153 4.99 10.46 2.14
N ARG A 154 6.31 10.74 1.99
CA ARG A 154 6.87 11.46 0.84
C ARG A 154 6.48 10.82 -0.48
N LEU A 155 6.52 9.49 -0.56
CA LEU A 155 6.15 8.74 -1.75
C LEU A 155 4.63 8.62 -1.91
N CYS A 156 3.84 9.03 -0.91
CA CYS A 156 2.39 8.83 -0.88
C CYS A 156 1.62 10.11 -1.22
N MET A 157 1.86 11.20 -0.47
CA MET A 157 0.94 12.34 -0.39
C MET A 157 1.59 13.71 -0.50
N SER A 158 2.90 13.81 -0.64
CA SER A 158 3.58 15.11 -0.58
C SER A 158 3.17 16.08 -1.68
N SER A 159 2.73 15.60 -2.84
CA SER A 159 2.18 16.44 -3.91
C SER A 159 0.84 17.08 -3.52
N ALA A 160 -0.03 16.35 -2.82
CA ALA A 160 -1.26 16.91 -2.28
C ALA A 160 -0.97 17.96 -1.20
N VAL A 161 -0.01 17.68 -0.30
CA VAL A 161 0.47 18.66 0.70
C VAL A 161 0.93 19.95 0.04
N ALA A 162 1.80 19.85 -0.98
CA ALA A 162 2.30 21.01 -1.70
C ALA A 162 1.18 21.77 -2.43
N GLY A 163 0.26 21.04 -3.09
CA GLY A 163 -0.89 21.63 -3.77
C GLY A 163 -1.81 22.39 -2.83
N TYR A 164 -2.22 21.79 -1.70
CA TYR A 164 -3.02 22.47 -0.68
C TYR A 164 -2.31 23.72 -0.10
N LYS A 165 -1.02 23.59 0.24
CA LYS A 165 -0.24 24.72 0.75
C LYS A 165 -0.14 25.88 -0.23
N GLN A 166 0.08 25.58 -1.51
CA GLN A 166 0.20 26.62 -2.55
C GLN A 166 -1.12 27.33 -2.84
N THR A 167 -2.24 26.60 -2.78
CA THR A 167 -3.55 27.12 -3.16
C THR A 167 -4.39 27.56 -1.97
N LEU A 168 -4.46 26.76 -0.90
CA LEU A 168 -5.32 26.98 0.27
C LEU A 168 -4.56 27.49 1.51
N GLY A 169 -3.22 27.47 1.50
CA GLY A 169 -2.38 28.00 2.56
C GLY A 169 -1.90 26.97 3.60
N ALA A 170 -2.56 25.83 3.74
CA ALA A 170 -2.16 24.77 4.68
C ALA A 170 -2.41 23.36 4.12
N ASP A 171 -1.78 22.36 4.75
CA ASP A 171 -2.02 20.93 4.44
C ASP A 171 -3.30 20.43 5.13
N ALA A 172 -4.44 20.89 4.65
CA ALA A 172 -5.74 20.66 5.27
C ALA A 172 -6.80 20.31 4.22
N PRO A 173 -7.10 18.99 4.02
CA PRO A 173 -8.20 18.58 3.15
C PRO A 173 -9.52 19.21 3.60
N PRO A 174 -10.24 19.95 2.73
CA PRO A 174 -11.44 20.69 3.14
C PRO A 174 -12.66 19.82 3.42
N ALA A 175 -12.76 18.67 2.75
CA ALA A 175 -13.92 17.77 2.79
C ALA A 175 -13.81 16.69 3.87
N CYS A 176 -14.91 15.97 4.09
CA CYS A 176 -15.01 14.83 4.99
C CYS A 176 -15.77 13.66 4.30
N TYR A 177 -15.83 12.49 4.97
CA TYR A 177 -16.49 11.32 4.38
C TYR A 177 -18.01 11.47 4.23
N GLU A 178 -18.62 12.33 5.06
CA GLU A 178 -20.05 12.64 4.95
C GLU A 178 -20.39 13.34 3.62
N ASP A 179 -19.44 14.05 3.03
CA ASP A 179 -19.63 14.73 1.74
C ASP A 179 -19.90 13.78 0.60
N VAL A 180 -19.49 12.50 0.70
CA VAL A 180 -19.85 11.45 -0.26
C VAL A 180 -21.37 11.24 -0.32
N ASP A 181 -22.06 11.36 0.82
CA ASP A 181 -23.52 11.17 0.91
C ASP A 181 -24.31 12.39 0.45
N LEU A 182 -23.66 13.55 0.37
CA LEU A 182 -24.25 14.85 0.10
C LEU A 182 -23.93 15.42 -1.29
N ALA A 183 -23.01 14.77 -2.01
CA ALA A 183 -22.60 15.19 -3.34
C ALA A 183 -23.69 14.92 -4.41
N ASP A 184 -23.75 15.79 -5.42
CA ASP A 184 -24.51 15.58 -6.67
C ASP A 184 -23.61 14.98 -7.76
N LEU A 185 -22.30 15.25 -7.67
CA LEU A 185 -21.27 14.72 -8.56
C LEU A 185 -20.08 14.23 -7.75
N ILE A 186 -19.64 13.02 -8.03
CA ILE A 186 -18.34 12.50 -7.56
C ILE A 186 -17.39 12.39 -8.76
N PHE A 187 -16.25 13.09 -8.69
CA PHE A 187 -15.19 13.01 -9.67
C PHE A 187 -13.99 12.26 -9.10
N ILE A 188 -13.73 11.03 -9.58
CA ILE A 188 -12.63 10.19 -9.12
C ILE A 188 -11.47 10.27 -10.11
N VAL A 189 -10.28 10.67 -9.64
CA VAL A 189 -9.12 10.86 -10.52
C VAL A 189 -7.90 10.11 -10.00
N GLY A 190 -7.29 9.30 -10.87
CA GLY A 190 -6.08 8.55 -10.56
C GLY A 190 -6.19 7.69 -9.31
N SER A 191 -7.37 7.08 -9.11
CA SER A 191 -7.69 6.28 -7.92
C SER A 191 -8.57 5.09 -8.26
N ASN A 192 -8.03 3.87 -8.16
CA ASN A 192 -8.88 2.69 -8.06
C ASN A 192 -9.39 2.58 -6.60
N THR A 193 -10.38 3.40 -6.26
CA THR A 193 -10.95 3.54 -4.91
C THR A 193 -11.53 2.23 -4.40
N ALA A 194 -12.10 1.39 -5.28
CA ALA A 194 -12.59 0.05 -4.97
C ALA A 194 -11.51 -0.85 -4.34
N TYR A 195 -10.22 -0.66 -4.71
CA TYR A 195 -9.10 -1.42 -4.17
C TYR A 195 -8.31 -0.66 -3.10
N ALA A 196 -8.09 0.64 -3.31
CA ALA A 196 -7.27 1.46 -2.42
C ALA A 196 -7.98 1.86 -1.12
N HIS A 197 -9.27 2.22 -1.21
CA HIS A 197 -10.13 2.65 -0.09
C HIS A 197 -11.49 1.95 -0.12
N PRO A 198 -11.55 0.60 0.00
CA PRO A 198 -12.76 -0.17 -0.31
C PRO A 198 -13.98 0.23 0.50
N ILE A 199 -13.81 0.65 1.76
CA ILE A 199 -14.93 1.03 2.62
C ILE A 199 -15.52 2.37 2.19
N LEU A 200 -14.69 3.31 1.77
CA LEU A 200 -15.17 4.57 1.20
C LEU A 200 -15.87 4.34 -0.15
N TYR A 201 -15.34 3.43 -0.99
CA TYR A 201 -16.00 3.06 -2.24
C TYR A 201 -17.38 2.45 -2.00
N ARG A 202 -17.54 1.59 -1.00
CA ARG A 202 -18.87 1.07 -0.60
C ARG A 202 -19.81 2.17 -0.13
N ARG A 203 -19.30 3.24 0.50
CA ARG A 203 -20.10 4.41 0.85
C ARG A 203 -20.59 5.13 -0.40
N ILE A 204 -19.75 5.24 -1.43
CA ILE A 204 -20.14 5.79 -2.75
C ILE A 204 -21.24 4.93 -3.39
N GLU A 205 -21.06 3.60 -3.44
CA GLU A 205 -22.09 2.69 -3.98
C GLU A 205 -23.43 2.85 -3.27
N GLU A 206 -23.40 3.00 -1.94
CA GLU A 206 -24.61 3.18 -1.16
C GLU A 206 -25.24 4.57 -1.34
N ALA A 207 -24.42 5.62 -1.45
CA ALA A 207 -24.91 6.97 -1.76
C ALA A 207 -25.61 7.00 -3.12
N ARG A 208 -25.04 6.36 -4.15
CA ARG A 208 -25.65 6.23 -5.48
C ARG A 208 -26.92 5.40 -5.48
N ARG A 209 -26.99 4.36 -4.66
CA ARG A 209 -28.22 3.55 -4.51
C ARG A 209 -29.36 4.36 -3.87
N ARG A 210 -29.01 5.23 -2.89
CA ARG A 210 -29.99 6.13 -2.23
C ARG A 210 -30.38 7.31 -3.12
N ASN A 211 -29.44 7.83 -3.88
CA ASN A 211 -29.64 8.93 -4.84
C ASN A 211 -29.18 8.49 -6.24
N PRO A 212 -30.07 7.93 -7.07
CA PRO A 212 -29.74 7.52 -8.44
C PRO A 212 -29.35 8.69 -9.38
N GLN A 213 -29.58 9.93 -8.97
CA GLN A 213 -29.18 11.13 -9.74
C GLN A 213 -27.72 11.51 -9.49
N LEU A 214 -27.08 10.97 -8.44
CA LEU A 214 -25.68 11.20 -8.15
C LEU A 214 -24.81 10.67 -9.30
N LYS A 215 -24.19 11.59 -10.04
CA LYS A 215 -23.29 11.26 -11.16
C LYS A 215 -21.91 10.90 -10.67
N MET A 216 -21.24 10.01 -11.42
CA MET A 216 -19.84 9.66 -11.16
C MET A 216 -19.01 9.73 -12.44
N ILE A 217 -18.00 10.61 -12.45
CA ILE A 217 -16.97 10.69 -13.47
C ILE A 217 -15.71 10.02 -12.94
N VAL A 218 -15.03 9.22 -13.77
CA VAL A 218 -13.73 8.63 -13.43
C VAL A 218 -12.73 8.95 -14.54
N ALA A 219 -11.59 9.56 -14.16
CA ALA A 219 -10.45 9.76 -15.04
C ALA A 219 -9.27 8.87 -14.59
N ASP A 220 -8.90 7.90 -15.41
CA ASP A 220 -7.81 6.96 -15.14
C ASP A 220 -7.30 6.38 -16.46
N PRO A 221 -6.00 6.08 -16.63
CA PRO A 221 -5.50 5.38 -17.81
C PRO A 221 -6.12 4.00 -18.04
N ARG A 222 -6.56 3.33 -16.99
CA ARG A 222 -7.15 2.00 -17.02
C ARG A 222 -8.63 2.04 -16.65
N ARG A 223 -9.42 1.18 -17.28
CA ARG A 223 -10.82 0.97 -16.90
C ARG A 223 -10.95 0.07 -15.67
N THR A 224 -10.43 0.56 -14.53
CA THR A 224 -10.43 -0.16 -13.25
C THR A 224 -11.85 -0.51 -12.77
N ASP A 225 -11.96 -1.34 -11.72
CA ASP A 225 -13.27 -1.68 -11.13
C ASP A 225 -14.03 -0.43 -10.64
N THR A 226 -13.34 0.61 -10.23
CA THR A 226 -13.94 1.92 -9.94
C THR A 226 -14.53 2.57 -11.18
N ALA A 227 -13.81 2.51 -12.30
CA ALA A 227 -14.23 3.12 -13.57
C ALA A 227 -15.39 2.39 -14.26
N ARG A 228 -15.61 1.11 -13.95
CA ARG A 228 -16.70 0.31 -14.53
C ARG A 228 -18.09 0.79 -14.10
N ASP A 229 -18.19 1.35 -12.88
CA ASP A 229 -19.44 1.88 -12.33
C ASP A 229 -19.65 3.36 -12.67
N ALA A 230 -18.73 4.02 -13.41
CA ALA A 230 -18.81 5.43 -13.76
C ALA A 230 -19.92 5.70 -14.80
N ASP A 231 -20.63 6.81 -14.64
CA ASP A 231 -21.54 7.33 -15.67
C ASP A 231 -20.76 7.90 -16.86
N LEU A 232 -19.54 8.42 -16.58
CA LEU A 232 -18.62 8.90 -17.60
C LEU A 232 -17.18 8.47 -17.24
N PHE A 233 -16.55 7.72 -18.14
CA PHE A 233 -15.16 7.29 -18.00
C PHE A 233 -14.26 8.02 -19.00
N LEU A 234 -13.23 8.71 -18.48
CA LEU A 234 -12.22 9.41 -19.25
C LEU A 234 -10.90 8.60 -19.26
N PRO A 235 -10.64 7.79 -20.30
CA PRO A 235 -9.43 6.98 -20.41
C PRO A 235 -8.22 7.82 -20.82
N ILE A 236 -7.75 8.71 -19.96
CA ILE A 236 -6.67 9.64 -20.24
C ILE A 236 -5.32 8.93 -20.45
N LEU A 237 -4.44 9.51 -21.23
CA LEU A 237 -3.06 9.07 -21.32
C LEU A 237 -2.34 9.38 -20.00
N PRO A 238 -1.39 8.52 -19.56
CA PRO A 238 -0.64 8.75 -18.32
C PRO A 238 0.03 10.13 -18.31
N GLY A 239 -0.19 10.87 -17.21
CA GLY A 239 0.44 12.17 -16.97
C GLY A 239 -0.29 13.38 -17.54
N THR A 240 -1.42 13.23 -18.24
CA THR A 240 -2.15 14.33 -18.90
C THR A 240 -3.19 15.02 -18.02
N ASP A 241 -3.22 14.73 -16.73
CA ASP A 241 -4.20 15.24 -15.77
C ASP A 241 -4.30 16.77 -15.74
N VAL A 242 -3.15 17.49 -15.79
CA VAL A 242 -3.13 18.97 -15.83
C VAL A 242 -3.85 19.50 -17.07
N ALA A 243 -3.62 18.88 -18.24
CA ALA A 243 -4.30 19.27 -19.47
C ALA A 243 -5.82 19.05 -19.35
N LEU A 244 -6.24 17.90 -18.76
CA LEU A 244 -7.64 17.62 -18.51
C LEU A 244 -8.30 18.70 -17.64
N PHE A 245 -7.72 19.03 -16.49
CA PHE A 245 -8.31 20.01 -15.57
C PHE A 245 -8.31 21.41 -16.14
N ASN A 246 -7.24 21.83 -16.81
CA ASN A 246 -7.20 23.12 -17.50
C ASN A 246 -8.23 23.19 -18.63
N GLY A 247 -8.46 22.10 -19.38
CA GLY A 247 -9.50 22.05 -20.41
C GLY A 247 -10.91 22.09 -19.84
N MET A 248 -11.16 21.38 -18.74
CA MET A 248 -12.44 21.48 -18.01
C MET A 248 -12.68 22.91 -17.52
N LEU A 249 -11.67 23.57 -16.94
CA LEU A 249 -11.76 24.96 -16.50
C LEU A 249 -11.93 25.92 -17.67
N HIS A 250 -11.26 25.71 -18.82
CA HIS A 250 -11.45 26.48 -20.03
C HIS A 250 -12.95 26.49 -20.45
N ILE A 251 -13.56 25.29 -20.50
CA ILE A 251 -14.98 25.15 -20.86
C ILE A 251 -15.86 25.86 -19.84
N CYS A 252 -15.62 25.67 -18.53
CA CYS A 252 -16.37 26.35 -17.47
C CYS A 252 -16.31 27.88 -17.60
N LEU A 253 -15.16 28.44 -18.01
CA LEU A 253 -14.99 29.88 -18.24
C LEU A 253 -15.74 30.36 -19.45
N TRP A 254 -15.74 29.61 -20.56
CA TRP A 254 -16.39 29.98 -21.81
C TRP A 254 -17.92 29.86 -21.78
N GLU A 255 -18.41 28.91 -20.95
CA GLU A 255 -19.86 28.66 -20.80
C GLU A 255 -20.46 29.35 -19.57
N ASP A 256 -19.68 30.24 -18.91
CA ASP A 256 -20.11 31.00 -17.72
C ASP A 256 -20.55 30.11 -16.54
N LEU A 257 -19.84 28.97 -16.34
CA LEU A 257 -20.10 28.02 -15.29
C LEU A 257 -19.22 28.27 -14.04
N VAL A 258 -18.61 29.43 -13.92
CA VAL A 258 -17.79 29.85 -12.77
C VAL A 258 -18.58 30.76 -11.82
N ASP A 259 -18.23 30.76 -10.53
CA ASP A 259 -18.81 31.67 -9.53
C ASP A 259 -17.93 32.93 -9.39
N GLN A 260 -18.19 33.96 -10.20
CA GLN A 260 -17.40 35.18 -10.20
C GLN A 260 -17.48 35.93 -8.85
N ALA A 261 -18.62 35.84 -8.14
CA ALA A 261 -18.76 36.49 -6.83
C ALA A 261 -17.85 35.89 -5.78
N PHE A 262 -17.75 34.54 -5.76
CA PHE A 262 -16.83 33.84 -4.88
C PHE A 262 -15.37 34.11 -5.27
N ILE A 263 -15.06 34.11 -6.56
CA ILE A 263 -13.72 34.42 -7.08
C ILE A 263 -13.25 35.78 -6.59
N ASP A 264 -14.07 36.83 -6.75
CA ASP A 264 -13.72 38.19 -6.39
C ASP A 264 -13.60 38.39 -4.88
N ALA A 265 -14.45 37.70 -4.10
CA ALA A 265 -14.46 37.87 -2.64
C ALA A 265 -13.37 37.05 -1.93
N HIS A 266 -13.08 35.83 -2.37
CA HIS A 266 -12.35 34.84 -1.58
C HIS A 266 -11.06 34.32 -2.24
N THR A 267 -10.69 34.82 -3.44
CA THR A 267 -9.52 34.32 -4.17
C THR A 267 -8.60 35.42 -4.68
N GLU A 268 -7.39 35.02 -5.10
CA GLU A 268 -6.39 35.85 -5.79
C GLU A 268 -5.73 35.07 -6.95
N GLY A 269 -5.19 35.78 -7.95
CA GLY A 269 -4.46 35.17 -9.07
C GLY A 269 -5.31 34.73 -10.25
N PHE A 270 -6.62 35.02 -10.29
CA PHE A 270 -7.54 34.54 -11.32
C PHE A 270 -7.18 35.03 -12.74
N ALA A 271 -6.72 36.29 -12.87
CA ALA A 271 -6.35 36.85 -14.19
C ALA A 271 -5.16 36.08 -14.82
N GLU A 272 -4.21 35.60 -14.04
CA GLU A 272 -3.08 34.80 -14.51
C GLU A 272 -3.55 33.37 -14.88
N LEU A 273 -4.40 32.78 -14.07
CA LEU A 273 -5.00 31.48 -14.37
C LEU A 273 -5.79 31.53 -15.72
N LYS A 274 -6.61 32.55 -15.95
CA LYS A 274 -7.33 32.72 -17.21
C LYS A 274 -6.39 32.77 -18.41
N ARG A 275 -5.23 33.43 -18.29
CA ARG A 275 -4.22 33.44 -19.35
C ARG A 275 -3.63 32.05 -19.58
N THR A 276 -3.34 31.31 -18.51
CA THR A 276 -2.82 29.95 -18.61
C THR A 276 -3.78 28.99 -19.29
N VAL A 277 -5.08 29.03 -18.94
CA VAL A 277 -6.06 28.04 -19.46
C VAL A 277 -6.64 28.42 -20.83
N ARG A 278 -6.37 29.61 -21.34
CA ARG A 278 -6.93 30.10 -22.63
C ARG A 278 -6.62 29.14 -23.78
N ASP A 279 -5.42 28.57 -23.82
CA ASP A 279 -4.94 27.76 -24.94
C ASP A 279 -5.33 26.27 -24.80
N TYR A 280 -6.01 25.90 -23.71
CA TYR A 280 -6.49 24.52 -23.46
C TYR A 280 -7.91 24.33 -24.03
N THR A 281 -8.05 24.57 -25.36
CA THR A 281 -9.32 24.35 -26.05
C THR A 281 -9.74 22.88 -26.01
N PRO A 282 -11.04 22.57 -26.15
CA PRO A 282 -11.52 21.18 -26.11
C PRO A 282 -10.76 20.27 -27.09
N GLN A 283 -10.50 20.72 -28.31
CA GLN A 283 -9.74 19.96 -29.30
C GLN A 283 -8.31 19.66 -28.83
N VAL A 284 -7.56 20.68 -28.40
CA VAL A 284 -6.16 20.53 -27.95
C VAL A 284 -6.07 19.55 -26.77
N VAL A 285 -7.01 19.64 -25.84
CA VAL A 285 -7.04 18.78 -24.66
C VAL A 285 -7.45 17.35 -25.02
N ALA A 286 -8.43 17.17 -25.88
CA ALA A 286 -8.86 15.87 -26.38
C ALA A 286 -7.71 15.11 -27.05
N GLU A 287 -6.95 15.77 -27.91
CA GLU A 287 -5.75 15.23 -28.55
C GLU A 287 -4.65 14.91 -27.54
N THR A 288 -4.36 15.83 -26.62
CA THR A 288 -3.33 15.65 -25.59
C THR A 288 -3.64 14.50 -24.65
N CYS A 289 -4.89 14.41 -24.19
CA CYS A 289 -5.33 13.38 -23.24
C CYS A 289 -5.68 12.04 -23.92
N GLY A 290 -5.90 12.05 -25.25
CA GLY A 290 -6.32 10.88 -26.01
C GLY A 290 -7.74 10.43 -25.66
N ILE A 291 -8.66 11.37 -25.43
CA ILE A 291 -10.10 11.17 -25.14
C ILE A 291 -10.94 11.86 -26.20
N SER A 292 -12.27 11.62 -26.19
CA SER A 292 -13.16 12.36 -27.07
C SER A 292 -13.40 13.78 -26.56
N GLU A 293 -13.53 14.74 -27.48
CA GLU A 293 -13.90 16.12 -27.15
C GLU A 293 -15.27 16.19 -26.49
N GLN A 294 -16.21 15.38 -26.94
CA GLN A 294 -17.57 15.30 -26.40
C GLN A 294 -17.54 14.88 -24.92
N ASP A 295 -16.74 13.86 -24.54
CA ASP A 295 -16.65 13.39 -23.17
C ASP A 295 -15.99 14.43 -22.25
N LEU A 296 -14.99 15.17 -22.79
CA LEU A 296 -14.37 16.27 -22.05
C LEU A 296 -15.37 17.39 -21.76
N VAL A 297 -16.14 17.85 -22.80
CA VAL A 297 -17.15 18.89 -22.65
C VAL A 297 -18.24 18.45 -21.67
N GLN A 298 -18.68 17.18 -21.76
CA GLN A 298 -19.68 16.64 -20.87
C GLN A 298 -19.19 16.60 -19.41
N ALA A 299 -17.92 16.21 -19.18
CA ALA A 299 -17.32 16.19 -17.84
C ALA A 299 -17.26 17.61 -17.26
N ALA A 300 -16.84 18.60 -18.04
CA ALA A 300 -16.74 19.99 -17.62
C ALA A 300 -18.12 20.58 -17.26
N ARG A 301 -19.12 20.33 -18.08
CA ARG A 301 -20.52 20.78 -17.83
C ARG A 301 -21.08 20.15 -16.57
N TRP A 302 -20.99 18.82 -16.43
CA TRP A 302 -21.47 18.16 -15.20
C TRP A 302 -20.79 18.70 -13.95
N PHE A 303 -19.49 19.03 -14.05
CA PHE A 303 -18.76 19.58 -12.92
C PHE A 303 -19.20 21.01 -12.60
N GLY A 304 -19.28 21.88 -13.60
CA GLY A 304 -19.65 23.31 -13.43
C GLY A 304 -21.11 23.52 -13.04
N GLU A 305 -22.05 22.70 -13.55
CA GLU A 305 -23.48 22.77 -13.27
C GLU A 305 -23.87 22.13 -11.95
N SER A 306 -23.00 21.29 -11.35
CA SER A 306 -23.30 20.61 -10.09
C SER A 306 -23.41 21.60 -8.92
N LYS A 307 -24.41 21.40 -8.07
CA LYS A 307 -24.53 22.16 -6.82
C LYS A 307 -23.45 21.76 -5.82
N ALA A 308 -23.06 20.48 -5.82
CA ALA A 308 -22.04 19.93 -4.94
C ALA A 308 -21.20 18.88 -5.68
N ALA A 309 -19.99 19.28 -6.12
CA ALA A 309 -19.01 18.41 -6.76
C ALA A 309 -17.88 18.04 -5.80
N LEU A 310 -17.73 16.75 -5.53
CA LEU A 310 -16.67 16.18 -4.70
C LEU A 310 -15.63 15.46 -5.55
N SER A 311 -14.38 15.89 -5.53
CA SER A 311 -13.30 15.19 -6.20
C SER A 311 -12.55 14.29 -5.23
N LEU A 312 -12.48 12.99 -5.55
CA LEU A 312 -11.71 12.00 -4.79
C LEU A 312 -10.49 11.58 -5.60
N TYR A 313 -9.28 11.77 -5.07
CA TYR A 313 -8.07 11.44 -5.80
C TYR A 313 -6.99 10.81 -4.91
N CYS A 314 -6.05 10.10 -5.54
CA CYS A 314 -5.03 9.36 -4.82
C CYS A 314 -3.69 9.36 -5.59
N GLN A 315 -3.01 8.24 -5.64
CA GLN A 315 -1.61 8.13 -6.09
C GLN A 315 -1.41 8.41 -7.59
N GLY A 316 -2.43 8.26 -8.44
CA GLY A 316 -2.35 8.59 -9.86
C GLY A 316 -2.05 10.08 -10.11
N LEU A 317 -2.59 10.98 -9.25
CA LEU A 317 -2.23 12.38 -9.24
C LEU A 317 -0.89 12.60 -8.53
N ASN A 318 -0.77 12.03 -7.32
CA ASN A 318 0.29 12.41 -6.38
C ASN A 318 1.67 11.88 -6.77
N GLN A 319 1.79 10.62 -7.20
CA GLN A 319 3.07 9.97 -7.55
C GLN A 319 3.50 10.29 -8.98
N SER A 320 3.75 11.56 -9.25
CA SER A 320 4.11 12.08 -10.56
C SER A 320 5.16 13.19 -10.46
N ALA A 321 6.02 13.31 -11.46
CA ALA A 321 6.99 14.40 -11.57
C ALA A 321 6.33 15.80 -11.72
N SER A 322 5.01 15.84 -11.98
CA SER A 322 4.19 17.06 -11.99
C SER A 322 3.02 16.98 -10.98
N GLY A 323 3.19 16.22 -9.92
CA GLY A 323 2.12 15.93 -8.96
C GLY A 323 1.57 17.16 -8.27
N THR A 324 2.41 18.12 -7.89
CA THR A 324 1.97 19.40 -7.29
C THR A 324 1.12 20.20 -8.28
N ALA A 325 1.52 20.29 -9.55
CA ALA A 325 0.77 20.99 -10.59
C ALA A 325 -0.60 20.34 -10.85
N LYS A 326 -0.68 18.99 -10.84
CA LYS A 326 -1.94 18.24 -10.96
C LYS A 326 -2.89 18.57 -9.82
N ASN A 327 -2.40 18.60 -8.58
CA ASN A 327 -3.20 18.98 -7.42
C ASN A 327 -3.69 20.43 -7.51
N ALA A 328 -2.81 21.37 -7.84
CA ALA A 328 -3.17 22.77 -7.97
C ALA A 328 -4.20 23.01 -9.09
N ALA A 329 -4.05 22.36 -10.24
CA ALA A 329 -5.01 22.46 -11.36
C ALA A 329 -6.40 21.94 -10.98
N LEU A 330 -6.48 20.82 -10.26
CA LEU A 330 -7.76 20.30 -9.73
C LEU A 330 -8.38 21.28 -8.72
N ILE A 331 -7.57 21.81 -7.79
CA ILE A 331 -8.04 22.78 -6.79
C ILE A 331 -8.50 24.06 -7.46
N ASN A 332 -7.81 24.54 -8.51
CA ASN A 332 -8.25 25.71 -9.30
C ASN A 332 -9.66 25.50 -9.88
N LEU A 333 -9.95 24.31 -10.40
CA LEU A 333 -11.29 23.98 -10.91
C LEU A 333 -12.35 24.09 -9.81
N HIS A 334 -12.06 23.55 -8.61
CA HIS A 334 -12.95 23.65 -7.45
C HIS A 334 -13.16 25.10 -6.97
N LEU A 335 -12.10 25.90 -6.92
CA LEU A 335 -12.18 27.31 -6.52
C LEU A 335 -12.97 28.12 -7.53
N ALA A 336 -12.74 27.96 -8.81
CA ALA A 336 -13.41 28.74 -9.86
C ALA A 336 -14.93 28.46 -9.92
N THR A 337 -15.35 27.23 -9.63
CA THR A 337 -16.76 26.82 -9.65
C THR A 337 -17.41 26.84 -8.24
N HIS A 338 -16.72 27.41 -7.24
CA HIS A 338 -17.17 27.44 -5.84
C HIS A 338 -17.56 26.05 -5.31
N GLN A 339 -16.76 25.02 -5.64
CA GLN A 339 -16.94 23.65 -5.15
C GLN A 339 -16.02 23.36 -3.96
N ILE A 340 -16.06 24.23 -2.95
CA ILE A 340 -15.24 24.13 -1.72
C ILE A 340 -15.96 24.83 -0.56
N GLY A 341 -15.75 24.38 0.67
CA GLY A 341 -16.32 25.01 1.87
C GLY A 341 -17.84 24.82 2.03
N LYS A 342 -18.43 23.88 1.29
CA LYS A 342 -19.86 23.55 1.40
C LYS A 342 -20.11 22.05 1.44
N PRO A 343 -21.26 21.60 1.99
CA PRO A 343 -21.59 20.18 2.06
C PRO A 343 -21.57 19.51 0.69
N GLY A 344 -20.96 18.32 0.62
CA GLY A 344 -20.89 17.52 -0.61
C GLY A 344 -19.87 17.99 -1.65
N ALA A 345 -19.03 18.99 -1.34
CA ALA A 345 -18.11 19.56 -2.31
C ALA A 345 -16.68 19.68 -1.77
N GLY A 346 -15.70 19.61 -2.65
CA GLY A 346 -14.30 19.88 -2.36
C GLY A 346 -13.32 18.94 -3.01
N PRO A 347 -12.05 19.36 -3.15
CA PRO A 347 -10.95 18.49 -3.54
C PRO A 347 -10.50 17.64 -2.33
N PHE A 348 -10.64 16.33 -2.41
CA PHE A 348 -10.37 15.41 -1.32
C PHE A 348 -9.30 14.38 -1.67
N SER A 349 -8.07 14.64 -1.25
CA SER A 349 -6.96 13.71 -1.38
C SER A 349 -7.09 12.55 -0.38
N LEU A 350 -7.22 11.33 -0.88
CA LEU A 350 -7.37 10.13 -0.09
C LEU A 350 -5.99 9.59 0.33
N THR A 351 -5.67 9.71 1.61
CA THR A 351 -4.42 9.23 2.18
C THR A 351 -4.29 7.72 2.04
N GLY A 352 -3.15 7.24 1.51
CA GLY A 352 -2.88 5.81 1.36
C GLY A 352 -2.62 5.13 2.69
N GLN A 353 -1.70 5.64 3.49
CA GLN A 353 -1.27 5.05 4.76
C GLN A 353 -2.14 5.49 5.94
N PRO A 354 -2.24 4.67 7.02
CA PRO A 354 -3.22 4.88 8.09
C PRO A 354 -2.97 6.12 8.94
N ASN A 355 -1.73 6.61 9.02
CA ASN A 355 -1.37 7.79 9.81
C ASN A 355 -0.40 8.75 9.08
N ALA A 356 -0.40 8.77 7.76
CA ALA A 356 0.40 9.75 7.02
C ALA A 356 -0.06 11.19 7.32
N MET A 357 -1.33 11.41 7.69
CA MET A 357 -1.84 12.70 8.14
C MET A 357 -1.18 13.10 9.47
N GLY A 358 -1.24 12.27 10.51
CA GLY A 358 -0.63 12.55 11.81
C GLY A 358 0.88 12.80 11.73
N GLY A 359 1.58 12.07 10.85
CA GLY A 359 3.00 12.33 10.59
C GLY A 359 3.27 13.74 10.02
N ARG A 360 2.36 14.26 9.18
CA ARG A 360 2.47 15.63 8.66
C ARG A 360 2.09 16.69 9.70
N GLU A 361 1.11 16.42 10.54
CA GLU A 361 0.71 17.27 11.66
C GLU A 361 1.87 17.57 12.61
N VAL A 362 2.73 16.59 12.86
CA VAL A 362 3.92 16.75 13.71
C VAL A 362 5.15 17.27 12.95
N GLY A 363 5.06 17.51 11.65
CA GLY A 363 6.17 17.98 10.83
C GLY A 363 7.18 16.90 10.45
N GLY A 364 6.74 15.64 10.29
CA GLY A 364 7.59 14.46 10.07
C GLY A 364 8.19 14.30 8.66
N LEU A 365 8.31 15.37 7.87
CA LEU A 365 9.02 15.43 6.59
C LEU A 365 10.22 16.35 6.68
N SER A 366 11.20 16.16 5.80
CA SER A 366 12.46 16.91 5.79
C SER A 366 12.31 18.43 5.61
N ASN A 367 11.15 18.88 5.15
CA ASN A 367 10.83 20.28 4.87
C ASN A 367 9.64 20.81 5.69
N LEU A 368 9.18 20.10 6.72
CA LEU A 368 8.04 20.51 7.56
C LEU A 368 8.48 20.71 9.01
N LEU A 369 7.73 21.55 9.72
CA LEU A 369 7.76 21.70 11.19
C LEU A 369 6.39 21.36 11.77
N SER A 370 6.36 21.10 13.08
CA SER A 370 5.14 20.76 13.83
C SER A 370 4.03 21.79 13.60
N ALA A 371 2.81 21.29 13.47
CA ALA A 371 1.57 22.07 13.35
C ALA A 371 1.59 23.07 12.19
N HIS A 372 1.92 22.57 10.99
CA HIS A 372 1.93 23.31 9.72
C HIS A 372 2.83 24.57 9.71
N ARG A 373 3.80 24.63 10.62
CA ARG A 373 4.77 25.72 10.62
C ARG A 373 5.71 25.63 9.45
N ASP A 374 6.09 26.77 8.93
CA ASP A 374 7.07 26.89 7.85
C ASP A 374 8.49 26.97 8.41
N MET A 375 9.35 26.08 7.96
CA MET A 375 10.77 26.01 8.34
C MET A 375 11.55 27.27 7.91
N GLY A 376 11.18 27.86 6.78
CA GLY A 376 11.77 29.13 6.31
C GLY A 376 11.41 30.35 7.16
N ASN A 377 10.35 30.28 7.98
CA ASN A 377 9.91 31.37 8.82
C ASN A 377 10.63 31.38 10.17
N PRO A 378 11.45 32.40 10.48
CA PRO A 378 12.19 32.47 11.75
C PRO A 378 11.30 32.45 13.00
N GLN A 379 10.11 33.08 12.93
CA GLN A 379 9.17 33.09 14.05
C GLN A 379 8.63 31.69 14.32
N HIS A 380 8.28 30.95 13.28
CA HIS A 380 7.81 29.56 13.40
C HIS A 380 8.89 28.65 14.01
N ARG A 381 10.16 28.83 13.62
CA ARG A 381 11.26 28.09 14.22
C ARG A 381 11.44 28.44 15.70
N ALA A 382 11.39 29.71 16.03
CA ALA A 382 11.49 30.17 17.42
C ALA A 382 10.35 29.64 18.31
N GLU A 383 9.14 29.50 17.78
CA GLU A 383 8.01 28.87 18.49
C GLU A 383 8.30 27.41 18.81
N VAL A 384 8.80 26.64 17.84
CA VAL A 384 9.17 25.22 18.03
C VAL A 384 10.36 25.09 18.97
N ALA A 385 11.38 25.93 18.82
CA ALA A 385 12.56 25.94 19.68
C ALA A 385 12.18 26.20 21.16
N ARG A 386 11.29 27.17 21.40
CA ARG A 386 10.76 27.47 22.75
C ARG A 386 10.00 26.26 23.31
N LEU A 387 9.13 25.64 22.53
CA LEU A 387 8.36 24.46 22.94
C LEU A 387 9.28 23.31 23.36
N TRP A 388 10.33 23.06 22.59
CA TRP A 388 11.28 21.98 22.84
C TRP A 388 12.38 22.36 23.84
N GLY A 389 12.52 23.64 24.20
CA GLY A 389 13.54 24.15 25.13
C GLY A 389 14.95 24.06 24.54
N ILE A 390 15.09 24.37 23.28
CA ILE A 390 16.35 24.43 22.51
C ILE A 390 16.58 25.85 21.96
N GLU A 391 17.76 26.12 21.44
CA GLU A 391 18.12 27.43 20.89
C GLU A 391 17.44 27.73 19.55
N ASP A 392 17.55 26.82 18.59
CA ASP A 392 16.92 26.93 17.26
C ASP A 392 16.73 25.53 16.65
N VAL A 393 15.95 25.45 15.58
CA VAL A 393 15.82 24.29 14.70
C VAL A 393 16.43 24.63 13.35
N PRO A 394 17.03 23.66 12.63
CA PRO A 394 17.67 23.93 11.34
C PRO A 394 16.73 24.61 10.35
N ALA A 395 17.19 25.70 9.70
CA ALA A 395 16.36 26.56 8.85
C ALA A 395 16.18 26.02 7.42
N THR A 396 17.10 25.18 6.93
CA THR A 396 17.09 24.66 5.56
C THR A 396 16.45 23.27 5.52
N PRO A 397 15.63 22.97 4.53
CA PRO A 397 15.11 21.60 4.34
C PRO A 397 16.24 20.57 4.26
N GLY A 398 16.01 19.41 4.88
CA GLY A 398 16.89 18.25 4.75
C GLY A 398 16.67 17.50 3.44
N LYS A 399 17.41 16.41 3.25
CA LYS A 399 17.28 15.53 2.09
C LYS A 399 15.90 14.83 2.11
N SER A 400 15.18 14.90 1.01
CA SER A 400 13.96 14.09 0.82
C SER A 400 14.31 12.61 0.62
N ALA A 401 13.31 11.74 0.61
CA ALA A 401 13.50 10.30 0.54
C ALA A 401 14.48 9.85 -0.56
N VAL A 402 14.32 10.29 -1.81
CA VAL A 402 15.21 9.92 -2.92
C VAL A 402 16.59 10.54 -2.70
N GLU A 403 16.65 11.85 -2.43
CA GLU A 403 17.89 12.59 -2.17
C GLU A 403 18.69 12.02 -0.99
N MET A 404 18.02 11.48 0.05
CA MET A 404 18.65 10.84 1.21
C MET A 404 19.42 9.59 0.81
N PHE A 405 18.85 8.72 -0.03
CA PHE A 405 19.54 7.54 -0.52
C PHE A 405 20.63 7.88 -1.56
N GLU A 406 20.45 8.93 -2.36
CA GLU A 406 21.51 9.46 -3.22
C GLU A 406 22.71 9.97 -2.39
N ALA A 407 22.44 10.75 -1.34
CA ALA A 407 23.47 11.25 -0.41
C ALA A 407 24.15 10.10 0.37
N LEU A 408 23.38 9.06 0.74
CA LEU A 408 23.94 7.85 1.35
C LEU A 408 24.88 7.12 0.39
N ARG A 409 24.50 7.00 -0.89
CA ARG A 409 25.36 6.42 -1.94
C ARG A 409 26.58 7.29 -2.22
N ALA A 410 26.45 8.61 -2.20
CA ALA A 410 27.57 9.54 -2.35
C ALA A 410 28.53 9.44 -1.16
N GLY A 411 28.07 9.10 0.02
CA GLY A 411 28.81 9.05 1.28
C GLY A 411 28.74 10.35 2.07
N ASP A 412 27.80 11.25 1.74
CA ASP A 412 27.52 12.46 2.51
C ASP A 412 26.77 12.08 3.80
N ILE A 413 25.79 11.18 3.69
CA ILE A 413 25.16 10.50 4.84
C ILE A 413 25.94 9.21 5.09
N LYS A 414 26.37 9.01 6.34
CA LYS A 414 27.16 7.86 6.81
C LYS A 414 26.30 6.81 7.49
N ILE A 415 25.38 7.28 8.33
CA ILE A 415 24.48 6.44 9.12
C ILE A 415 23.04 6.68 8.67
N ILE A 416 22.31 5.60 8.43
CA ILE A 416 20.88 5.67 8.18
C ILE A 416 20.11 4.82 9.20
N TRP A 417 19.07 5.42 9.82
CA TRP A 417 18.12 4.72 10.67
C TRP A 417 16.78 4.59 9.97
N ILE A 418 16.41 3.36 9.62
CA ILE A 418 15.17 3.03 8.90
C ILE A 418 14.16 2.48 9.89
N VAL A 419 12.94 3.07 9.92
CA VAL A 419 11.93 2.73 10.94
C VAL A 419 10.65 2.23 10.29
N CYS A 420 10.31 0.96 10.50
CA CYS A 420 9.05 0.32 10.10
C CYS A 420 8.68 0.51 8.62
N THR A 421 9.68 0.56 7.73
CA THR A 421 9.50 0.68 6.28
C THR A 421 10.54 -0.14 5.51
N ASN A 422 10.24 -0.46 4.24
CA ASN A 422 11.06 -1.37 3.42
C ASN A 422 11.58 -0.67 2.14
N PRO A 423 12.57 0.27 2.24
CA PRO A 423 13.09 0.98 1.08
C PRO A 423 13.74 0.05 0.03
N ALA A 424 14.32 -1.07 0.43
CA ALA A 424 14.84 -2.08 -0.50
C ALA A 424 13.77 -2.75 -1.38
N GLN A 425 12.49 -2.37 -1.22
CA GLN A 425 11.37 -2.77 -2.06
C GLN A 425 10.53 -1.58 -2.55
N SER A 426 10.29 -0.58 -1.68
CA SER A 426 9.31 0.49 -1.95
C SER A 426 9.87 1.70 -2.70
N MET A 427 11.19 1.95 -2.62
CA MET A 427 11.83 3.06 -3.32
C MET A 427 11.98 2.77 -4.84
N PRO A 428 11.98 3.79 -5.71
CA PRO A 428 12.30 3.62 -7.12
C PRO A 428 13.77 3.28 -7.34
N GLU A 429 14.13 2.81 -8.54
CA GLU A 429 15.51 2.50 -8.93
C GLU A 429 16.26 1.64 -7.89
N GLN A 430 15.74 0.44 -7.66
CA GLN A 430 16.17 -0.45 -6.59
C GLN A 430 17.69 -0.75 -6.57
N LYS A 431 18.34 -0.71 -7.74
CA LYS A 431 19.80 -0.87 -7.82
C LYS A 431 20.50 0.22 -7.02
N MET A 432 20.14 1.50 -7.23
CA MET A 432 20.72 2.66 -6.52
C MET A 432 20.48 2.55 -5.00
N ILE A 433 19.28 2.17 -4.58
CA ILE A 433 18.94 2.02 -3.16
C ILE A 433 19.80 0.96 -2.48
N ARG A 434 19.99 -0.19 -3.12
CA ARG A 434 20.80 -1.29 -2.59
C ARG A 434 22.29 -0.95 -2.56
N GLU A 435 22.80 -0.24 -3.55
CA GLU A 435 24.15 0.30 -3.55
C GLU A 435 24.35 1.27 -2.39
N ALA A 436 23.40 2.17 -2.15
CA ALA A 436 23.42 3.11 -1.03
C ALA A 436 23.47 2.39 0.33
N LEU A 437 22.59 1.42 0.53
CA LEU A 437 22.55 0.61 1.77
C LEU A 437 23.86 -0.19 1.98
N LYS A 438 24.47 -0.73 0.92
CA LYS A 438 25.74 -1.43 1.00
C LYS A 438 26.91 -0.50 1.34
N LYS A 439 26.84 0.76 0.87
CA LYS A 439 27.92 1.74 1.08
C LYS A 439 27.85 2.46 2.42
N ALA A 440 26.66 2.56 3.03
CA ALA A 440 26.47 3.18 4.33
C ALA A 440 27.45 2.61 5.37
N GLU A 441 27.98 3.44 6.25
CA GLU A 441 28.88 2.99 7.33
C GLU A 441 28.12 2.21 8.40
N LEU A 442 26.85 2.57 8.65
CA LEU A 442 25.96 1.87 9.57
C LEU A 442 24.52 1.95 9.08
N VAL A 443 23.87 0.80 8.98
CA VAL A 443 22.45 0.66 8.69
C VAL A 443 21.72 0.15 9.93
N VAL A 444 20.90 1.00 10.54
CA VAL A 444 20.03 0.64 11.65
C VAL A 444 18.62 0.42 11.10
N VAL A 445 18.05 -0.74 11.36
CA VAL A 445 16.66 -1.05 10.98
C VAL A 445 15.86 -1.32 12.25
N GLN A 446 14.83 -0.51 12.46
CA GLN A 446 13.84 -0.71 13.51
C GLN A 446 12.57 -1.26 12.87
N GLU A 447 12.20 -2.50 13.16
CA GLU A 447 11.15 -3.20 12.43
C GLU A 447 10.46 -4.26 13.30
N ALA A 448 9.18 -4.45 13.05
CA ALA A 448 8.41 -5.52 13.66
C ALA A 448 8.63 -6.87 12.94
N TYR A 449 8.83 -6.84 11.61
CA TYR A 449 8.91 -8.02 10.75
C TYR A 449 10.29 -8.15 10.11
N LYS A 450 11.12 -9.08 10.62
CA LYS A 450 12.49 -9.32 10.12
C LYS A 450 12.57 -9.92 8.72
N THR A 451 11.44 -10.24 8.11
CA THR A 451 11.35 -10.89 6.78
C THR A 451 11.42 -9.91 5.60
N THR A 452 11.45 -8.60 5.85
CA THR A 452 11.54 -7.58 4.79
C THR A 452 12.93 -7.52 4.16
N ALA A 453 12.99 -7.19 2.87
CA ALA A 453 14.28 -7.10 2.13
C ALA A 453 15.27 -6.12 2.76
N THR A 454 14.79 -5.03 3.34
CA THR A 454 15.66 -4.05 4.03
C THR A 454 16.41 -4.65 5.22
N CYS A 455 15.82 -5.62 5.92
CA CYS A 455 16.48 -6.28 7.06
C CYS A 455 17.75 -7.05 6.68
N GLU A 456 17.92 -7.45 5.40
CA GLU A 456 19.15 -8.09 4.94
C GLU A 456 20.37 -7.14 5.02
N PHE A 457 20.14 -5.83 4.90
CA PHE A 457 21.18 -4.79 4.94
C PHE A 457 21.47 -4.30 6.37
N ALA A 458 20.61 -4.61 7.34
CA ALA A 458 20.75 -4.12 8.71
C ALA A 458 22.04 -4.60 9.38
N ASP A 459 22.83 -3.68 9.89
CA ASP A 459 23.95 -3.97 10.81
C ASP A 459 23.41 -4.10 12.25
N VAL A 460 22.38 -3.31 12.57
CA VAL A 460 21.62 -3.37 13.83
C VAL A 460 20.14 -3.51 13.52
N LEU A 461 19.48 -4.52 14.09
CA LEU A 461 18.03 -4.71 14.01
C LEU A 461 17.41 -4.49 15.40
N LEU A 462 16.50 -3.52 15.48
CA LEU A 462 15.79 -3.14 16.69
C LEU A 462 14.35 -3.64 16.64
N PRO A 463 13.91 -4.51 17.59
CA PRO A 463 12.57 -5.08 17.55
C PRO A 463 11.51 -4.10 18.03
N ALA A 464 10.57 -3.77 17.14
CA ALA A 464 9.46 -2.86 17.42
C ALA A 464 8.12 -3.60 17.59
N THR A 465 7.19 -2.96 18.31
CA THR A 465 5.80 -3.43 18.43
C THR A 465 5.03 -3.27 17.12
N THR A 466 3.96 -4.05 16.94
CA THR A 466 3.06 -3.97 15.78
C THR A 466 1.63 -3.58 16.19
N TRP A 467 0.69 -3.60 15.26
CA TRP A 467 -0.68 -3.09 15.42
C TRP A 467 -1.46 -3.61 16.63
N SER A 468 -1.22 -4.86 17.05
CA SER A 468 -1.90 -5.47 18.20
C SER A 468 -1.33 -5.06 19.56
N GLU A 469 -0.18 -4.39 19.58
CA GLU A 469 0.64 -4.15 20.78
C GLU A 469 0.86 -2.65 21.07
N LYS A 470 0.55 -1.76 20.09
CA LYS A 470 0.83 -0.31 20.15
C LYS A 470 -0.25 0.47 20.88
N GLU A 471 0.17 1.58 21.46
CA GLU A 471 -0.67 2.61 22.07
C GLU A 471 -0.33 4.00 21.54
N GLY A 472 -1.35 4.79 21.22
CA GLY A 472 -1.18 6.16 20.74
C GLY A 472 -2.39 6.66 19.95
N THR A 473 -2.15 7.50 18.95
CA THR A 473 -3.17 8.09 18.08
C THR A 473 -2.81 7.96 16.60
N VAL A 474 -3.84 7.96 15.76
CA VAL A 474 -3.72 8.03 14.29
C VAL A 474 -4.72 9.04 13.74
N THR A 475 -4.35 9.75 12.68
CA THR A 475 -5.24 10.67 11.95
C THR A 475 -5.49 10.15 10.54
N ASN A 476 -6.77 9.97 10.19
CA ASN A 476 -7.21 9.46 8.88
C ASN A 476 -7.30 10.55 7.79
N SER A 477 -7.72 10.18 6.57
CA SER A 477 -7.83 11.12 5.43
C SER A 477 -8.76 12.31 5.66
N GLU A 478 -9.81 12.17 6.50
CA GLU A 478 -10.75 13.23 6.82
C GLU A 478 -10.36 14.05 8.07
N ARG A 479 -9.07 14.01 8.46
CA ARG A 479 -8.55 14.76 9.63
C ARG A 479 -9.12 14.24 10.98
N ARG A 480 -9.57 12.98 11.02
CA ARG A 480 -10.17 12.37 12.21
C ARG A 480 -9.12 11.63 13.01
N ILE A 481 -8.91 12.07 14.26
CA ILE A 481 -8.01 11.47 15.24
C ILE A 481 -8.73 10.34 15.94
N THR A 482 -8.12 9.15 15.94
CA THR A 482 -8.63 7.94 16.61
C THR A 482 -7.59 7.40 17.58
N ARG A 483 -8.02 6.96 18.76
CA ARG A 483 -7.16 6.24 19.70
C ARG A 483 -6.77 4.87 19.17
N PHE A 484 -5.48 4.59 19.22
CA PHE A 484 -4.91 3.29 18.93
C PHE A 484 -4.56 2.59 20.24
N ARG A 485 -5.16 1.42 20.52
CA ARG A 485 -5.04 0.73 21.82
C ARG A 485 -4.37 -0.62 21.68
N PRO A 486 -3.52 -1.03 22.64
CA PRO A 486 -2.95 -2.36 22.63
C PRO A 486 -4.03 -3.40 22.93
N VAL A 487 -4.01 -4.47 22.15
CA VAL A 487 -4.88 -5.65 22.31
C VAL A 487 -4.15 -6.74 23.07
N LEU A 488 -2.88 -6.91 22.74
CA LEU A 488 -1.96 -7.88 23.34
C LEU A 488 -0.82 -7.18 24.08
N GLY A 489 -0.10 -7.92 24.92
CA GLY A 489 1.18 -7.51 25.49
C GLY A 489 2.30 -7.47 24.45
N LYS A 490 3.41 -6.82 24.78
CA LYS A 490 4.63 -6.76 23.95
C LYS A 490 5.30 -8.15 23.93
N PRO A 491 5.58 -8.77 22.76
CA PRO A 491 6.26 -10.06 22.71
C PRO A 491 7.77 -9.90 22.83
N GLY A 492 8.43 -10.85 23.47
CA GLY A 492 9.89 -10.84 23.65
C GLY A 492 10.38 -9.58 24.36
N GLU A 493 11.39 -8.95 23.80
CA GLU A 493 11.95 -7.68 24.29
C GLU A 493 11.56 -6.49 23.41
N THR A 494 10.45 -6.58 22.64
CA THR A 494 10.00 -5.48 21.77
C THR A 494 9.63 -4.24 22.57
N LEU A 495 9.91 -3.08 21.99
CA LEU A 495 9.55 -1.77 22.55
C LEU A 495 8.67 -1.00 21.55
N HIS A 496 7.91 -0.01 22.03
CA HIS A 496 7.25 0.93 21.16
C HIS A 496 8.28 1.78 20.40
N ASP A 497 7.93 2.24 19.22
CA ASP A 497 8.88 2.99 18.37
C ASP A 497 9.37 4.26 19.07
N TRP A 498 8.49 4.99 19.74
CA TRP A 498 8.85 6.16 20.54
C TRP A 498 9.75 5.82 21.74
N GLU A 499 9.51 4.67 22.41
CA GLU A 499 10.36 4.24 23.55
C GLU A 499 11.81 3.99 23.11
N ILE A 500 12.00 3.34 21.94
CA ILE A 500 13.34 3.07 21.38
C ILE A 500 14.06 4.40 21.11
N ALA A 501 13.37 5.34 20.47
CA ALA A 501 13.95 6.65 20.16
C ALA A 501 14.31 7.45 21.43
N ILE A 502 13.47 7.42 22.47
CA ILE A 502 13.74 8.10 23.75
C ILE A 502 14.93 7.47 24.48
N ARG A 503 14.96 6.15 24.58
CA ARG A 503 16.08 5.44 25.22
C ARG A 503 17.41 5.71 24.53
N PHE A 504 17.41 5.81 23.20
CA PHE A 504 18.58 6.24 22.43
C PHE A 504 18.93 7.71 22.72
N ALA A 505 17.93 8.60 22.69
CA ALA A 505 18.12 10.02 22.95
C ALA A 505 18.77 10.28 24.32
N HIS A 506 18.31 9.63 25.37
CA HIS A 506 18.87 9.77 26.73
C HIS A 506 20.35 9.39 26.79
N ARG A 507 20.78 8.35 26.01
CA ARG A 507 22.19 7.99 25.94
C ARG A 507 23.03 9.04 25.21
N LEU A 508 22.50 9.56 24.13
CA LEU A 508 23.15 10.62 23.36
C LEU A 508 23.26 11.92 24.16
N GLU A 509 22.18 12.30 24.89
CA GLU A 509 22.18 13.45 25.81
C GLU A 509 23.23 13.28 26.93
N LYS A 510 23.37 12.07 27.46
CA LYS A 510 24.40 11.74 28.47
C LYS A 510 25.82 11.90 27.91
N LEU A 511 26.08 11.40 26.72
CA LEU A 511 27.37 11.56 26.03
C LEU A 511 27.70 13.02 25.76
N TRP A 512 26.72 13.81 25.42
CA TRP A 512 26.86 15.27 25.18
C TRP A 512 26.72 16.12 26.44
N GLN A 513 26.63 15.50 27.62
CA GLN A 513 26.56 16.13 28.94
C GLN A 513 25.45 17.23 29.02
N ARG A 514 24.29 16.96 28.39
CA ARG A 514 23.17 17.88 28.46
C ARG A 514 22.66 18.02 29.90
N PRO A 515 22.37 19.25 30.37
CA PRO A 515 21.97 19.49 31.77
C PRO A 515 20.56 18.97 32.08
N ARG A 516 19.70 18.81 31.05
CA ARG A 516 18.35 18.27 31.16
C ARG A 516 17.98 17.50 29.90
N THR A 517 17.13 16.51 30.04
CA THR A 517 16.59 15.79 28.88
C THR A 517 15.57 16.64 28.12
N LEU A 518 15.57 16.49 26.81
CA LEU A 518 14.52 16.99 25.94
C LEU A 518 13.31 16.04 25.89
N PHE A 519 13.44 14.82 26.39
CA PHE A 519 12.45 13.73 26.29
C PHE A 519 12.00 13.26 27.68
N PRO A 520 11.27 14.11 28.46
CA PRO A 520 10.85 13.76 29.82
C PRO A 520 9.59 12.90 29.87
N TYR A 521 9.30 12.12 28.82
CA TYR A 521 8.06 11.38 28.70
C TYR A 521 8.16 9.97 29.31
N ALA A 522 7.16 9.62 30.12
CA ALA A 522 6.98 8.27 30.67
C ALA A 522 5.88 7.49 29.95
N SER A 523 5.04 8.15 29.13
CA SER A 523 3.92 7.53 28.42
C SER A 523 3.69 8.15 27.04
N ALA A 524 2.98 7.43 26.18
CA ALA A 524 2.54 7.95 24.89
C ALA A 524 1.63 9.18 25.04
N GLU A 525 0.81 9.24 26.09
CA GLU A 525 -0.06 10.38 26.37
C GLU A 525 0.72 11.66 26.68
N GLU A 526 1.85 11.56 27.39
CA GLU A 526 2.70 12.72 27.65
C GLU A 526 3.34 13.26 26.37
N VAL A 527 3.77 12.39 25.46
CA VAL A 527 4.24 12.76 24.12
C VAL A 527 3.12 13.50 23.36
N TRP A 528 1.92 12.91 23.34
CA TRP A 528 0.77 13.49 22.67
C TRP A 528 0.37 14.85 23.26
N ASN A 529 0.47 15.02 24.58
CA ASN A 529 0.17 16.28 25.24
C ASN A 529 1.11 17.42 24.80
N GLU A 530 2.41 17.15 24.59
CA GLU A 530 3.33 18.16 24.05
C GLU A 530 3.03 18.45 22.57
N HIS A 531 2.73 17.43 21.76
CA HIS A 531 2.26 17.64 20.38
C HIS A 531 0.99 18.49 20.35
N ARG A 532 0.01 18.18 21.18
CA ARG A 532 -1.24 18.95 21.31
C ARG A 532 -0.97 20.44 21.59
N GLU A 533 -0.07 20.76 22.52
CA GLU A 533 0.34 22.13 22.80
C GLU A 533 1.02 22.81 21.61
N SER A 534 1.76 22.07 20.79
CA SER A 534 2.37 22.63 19.56
C SER A 534 1.34 23.14 18.56
N THR A 535 0.09 22.69 18.64
CA THR A 535 -1.00 23.08 17.73
C THR A 535 -1.77 24.32 18.15
N ARG A 536 -1.54 24.82 19.37
CA ARG A 536 -2.29 25.95 19.95
C ARG A 536 -2.30 27.17 19.02
N GLY A 537 -3.52 27.63 18.69
CA GLY A 537 -3.74 28.77 17.81
C GLY A 537 -3.40 28.58 16.35
N ARG A 538 -3.16 27.31 15.92
CA ARG A 538 -2.91 26.97 14.53
C ARG A 538 -4.19 26.49 13.85
N ASP A 539 -4.16 26.35 12.52
CA ASP A 539 -5.26 25.85 11.71
C ASP A 539 -5.77 24.45 12.10
N LEU A 540 -4.88 23.63 12.69
CA LEU A 540 -5.18 22.31 13.22
C LEU A 540 -5.20 22.26 14.76
N ASP A 541 -5.57 23.33 15.43
CA ASP A 541 -5.61 23.39 16.90
C ASP A 541 -6.41 22.23 17.51
N ILE A 542 -5.75 21.38 18.29
CA ILE A 542 -6.35 20.24 19.02
C ILE A 542 -6.24 20.38 20.53
N THR A 543 -6.03 21.59 21.05
CA THR A 543 -5.84 21.84 22.48
C THR A 543 -7.04 21.47 23.34
N GLY A 544 -8.23 21.31 22.74
CA GLY A 544 -9.42 20.82 23.41
C GLY A 544 -9.52 19.30 23.52
N LEU A 545 -8.65 18.53 22.82
CA LEU A 545 -8.68 17.07 22.85
C LEU A 545 -7.78 16.50 23.97
N SER A 546 -8.16 15.34 24.47
CA SER A 546 -7.36 14.48 25.34
C SER A 546 -7.61 13.01 24.99
N TYR A 547 -6.75 12.11 25.46
CA TYR A 547 -7.01 10.68 25.37
C TYR A 547 -8.37 10.32 25.99
N GLU A 548 -8.71 10.92 27.13
CA GLU A 548 -10.00 10.71 27.80
C GLU A 548 -11.19 11.14 26.93
N ILE A 549 -11.11 12.27 26.23
CA ILE A 549 -12.17 12.72 25.32
C ILE A 549 -12.31 11.76 24.15
N LEU A 550 -11.20 11.34 23.53
CA LEU A 550 -11.20 10.36 22.45
C LEU A 550 -11.73 8.98 22.90
N GLU A 551 -11.55 8.61 24.17
CA GLU A 551 -12.13 7.40 24.76
C GLU A 551 -13.64 7.50 24.96
N LYS A 552 -14.11 8.62 25.52
CA LYS A 552 -15.51 8.81 25.91
C LYS A 552 -16.42 9.19 24.75
N GLN A 553 -15.93 10.10 23.89
CA GLN A 553 -16.72 10.67 22.79
C GLN A 553 -16.43 10.02 21.44
N GLY A 554 -15.42 9.11 21.39
CA GLY A 554 -14.95 8.50 20.15
C GLY A 554 -14.07 9.43 19.30
N PRO A 555 -13.75 9.04 18.06
CA PRO A 555 -12.86 9.77 17.16
C PRO A 555 -13.33 11.16 16.80
N GLN A 556 -12.43 12.15 16.83
CA GLN A 556 -12.73 13.57 16.60
C GLN A 556 -11.91 14.13 15.44
N GLN A 557 -12.51 15.00 14.62
CA GLN A 557 -11.81 15.75 13.57
C GLN A 557 -11.15 17.01 14.13
N TRP A 558 -10.00 17.37 13.58
CA TRP A 558 -9.44 18.69 13.84
C TRP A 558 -9.90 19.74 12.82
N PRO A 559 -9.90 21.05 13.18
CA PRO A 559 -9.54 21.62 14.47
C PRO A 559 -10.55 21.31 15.59
N TYR A 560 -10.03 21.20 16.81
CA TYR A 560 -10.79 21.00 18.04
C TYR A 560 -10.13 21.84 19.15
N PRO A 561 -10.24 23.18 19.10
CA PRO A 561 -9.59 24.06 20.06
C PRO A 561 -10.19 23.94 21.47
N GLN A 562 -9.49 24.45 22.46
CA GLN A 562 -9.95 24.46 23.85
C GLN A 562 -11.33 25.12 23.97
N GLY A 563 -12.25 24.45 24.63
CA GLY A 563 -13.65 24.87 24.79
C GLY A 563 -14.59 24.42 23.66
N ALA A 564 -14.09 23.83 22.59
CA ALA A 564 -14.95 23.25 21.56
C ALA A 564 -15.69 21.99 22.08
N SER A 565 -16.91 21.79 21.64
CA SER A 565 -17.72 20.60 21.96
C SER A 565 -17.61 19.49 20.91
N ALA A 566 -17.12 19.81 19.71
CA ALA A 566 -16.93 18.87 18.59
C ALA A 566 -15.86 19.43 17.62
N GLY A 567 -15.23 18.56 16.87
CA GLY A 567 -14.33 18.93 15.80
C GLY A 567 -15.05 19.47 14.56
N ARG A 568 -14.34 20.26 13.74
CA ARG A 568 -14.90 20.85 12.52
C ARG A 568 -14.89 19.80 11.40
N LYS A 569 -16.06 19.43 10.91
CA LYS A 569 -16.22 18.43 9.84
C LYS A 569 -15.65 18.91 8.50
N ARG A 570 -15.96 20.15 8.10
CA ARG A 570 -15.51 20.79 6.86
C ARG A 570 -14.70 22.03 7.16
N LEU A 571 -13.75 22.34 6.31
CA LEU A 571 -12.95 23.56 6.42
C LEU A 571 -13.42 24.59 5.39
N TYR A 572 -13.12 25.86 5.67
CA TYR A 572 -13.35 26.99 4.77
C TYR A 572 -14.84 27.28 4.46
N GLU A 573 -15.77 26.87 5.35
CA GLU A 573 -17.20 27.20 5.23
C GLU A 573 -17.48 28.70 5.34
N ASP A 574 -16.57 29.45 5.95
CA ASP A 574 -16.56 30.91 6.09
C ASP A 574 -15.86 31.64 4.93
N GLY A 575 -15.33 30.90 3.94
CA GLY A 575 -14.55 31.46 2.84
C GLY A 575 -13.19 32.04 3.25
N VAL A 576 -12.71 31.77 4.47
CA VAL A 576 -11.42 32.25 4.97
C VAL A 576 -10.39 31.14 4.90
N PHE A 577 -9.26 31.43 4.29
CA PHE A 577 -8.16 30.50 4.08
C PHE A 577 -6.93 30.87 4.89
N PRO A 578 -6.11 29.93 5.39
CA PRO A 578 -4.92 30.19 6.19
C PRO A 578 -3.73 30.70 5.35
N THR A 579 -3.98 31.67 4.50
CA THR A 579 -3.01 32.45 3.73
C THR A 579 -2.79 33.83 4.37
N ALA A 580 -1.77 34.55 3.97
CA ALA A 580 -1.50 35.89 4.51
C ALA A 580 -2.63 36.90 4.20
N SER A 581 -3.36 36.72 3.10
CA SER A 581 -4.48 37.57 2.70
C SER A 581 -5.85 37.08 3.22
N GLY A 582 -5.91 35.88 3.79
CA GLY A 582 -7.16 35.20 4.12
C GLY A 582 -7.89 34.62 2.89
N ARG A 583 -7.30 34.69 1.68
CA ARG A 583 -7.88 34.30 0.41
C ARG A 583 -7.16 33.08 -0.16
N ALA A 584 -7.88 32.19 -0.89
CA ALA A 584 -7.28 31.12 -1.64
C ALA A 584 -6.52 31.67 -2.87
N LYS A 585 -5.53 30.91 -3.36
CA LYS A 585 -4.70 31.32 -4.49
C LYS A 585 -4.93 30.42 -5.69
N PHE A 586 -5.25 31.03 -6.80
CA PHE A 586 -5.12 30.35 -8.08
C PHE A 586 -3.65 30.24 -8.48
N VAL A 587 -3.24 29.06 -8.94
CA VAL A 587 -1.88 28.80 -9.39
C VAL A 587 -1.91 28.37 -10.84
N GLY A 588 -1.35 29.17 -11.74
CA GLY A 588 -1.23 28.82 -13.16
C GLY A 588 -0.30 27.61 -13.33
N THR A 589 -0.85 26.51 -13.86
CA THR A 589 -0.13 25.24 -14.01
C THR A 589 -0.14 24.80 -15.48
N PRO A 590 0.87 25.15 -16.29
CA PRO A 590 0.99 24.63 -17.63
C PRO A 590 1.27 23.13 -17.62
N TYR A 591 0.67 22.40 -18.55
CA TYR A 591 0.89 20.97 -18.73
C TYR A 591 2.36 20.67 -19.04
N GLN A 592 2.89 19.68 -18.35
CA GLN A 592 4.20 19.09 -18.64
C GLN A 592 4.01 17.61 -18.93
N PRO A 593 4.60 17.04 -19.99
CA PRO A 593 4.52 15.61 -20.26
C PRO A 593 5.25 14.82 -19.17
N VAL A 594 4.99 13.49 -19.12
CA VAL A 594 5.70 12.57 -18.24
C VAL A 594 7.22 12.69 -18.41
N ALA A 595 7.97 12.52 -17.31
CA ALA A 595 9.42 12.66 -17.30
C ALA A 595 10.12 11.71 -18.29
N GLU A 596 9.60 10.49 -18.45
CA GLU A 596 10.08 9.51 -19.41
C GLU A 596 9.05 9.26 -20.52
N LYS A 597 9.20 9.95 -21.64
CA LYS A 597 8.35 9.70 -22.82
C LYS A 597 8.61 8.29 -23.37
N VAL A 598 7.55 7.63 -23.84
CA VAL A 598 7.66 6.43 -24.65
C VAL A 598 8.30 6.75 -25.98
N ASP A 599 9.08 5.82 -26.51
CA ASP A 599 9.77 5.92 -27.79
C ASP A 599 9.82 4.55 -28.49
N ALA A 600 10.43 4.48 -29.66
CA ALA A 600 10.55 3.23 -30.44
C ALA A 600 11.29 2.13 -29.66
N ARG A 601 12.19 2.48 -28.73
CA ARG A 601 12.95 1.52 -27.93
C ARG A 601 12.15 1.05 -26.68
N TYR A 602 11.35 1.95 -26.09
CA TYR A 602 10.53 1.69 -24.91
C TYR A 602 9.08 2.12 -25.20
N PRO A 603 8.34 1.34 -25.99
CA PRO A 603 7.06 1.77 -26.57
C PRO A 603 5.85 1.65 -25.65
N PHE A 604 6.00 1.12 -24.42
CA PHE A 604 4.89 0.92 -23.50
C PHE A 604 4.93 1.90 -22.34
N HIS A 605 3.76 2.46 -22.03
CA HIS A 605 3.49 3.12 -20.75
C HIS A 605 3.25 2.06 -19.67
N LEU A 606 4.23 1.82 -18.81
CA LEU A 606 4.06 1.00 -17.62
C LEU A 606 3.40 1.81 -16.52
N THR A 607 2.29 1.32 -15.99
CA THR A 607 1.66 1.85 -14.79
C THR A 607 1.73 0.83 -13.65
N THR A 608 1.75 1.31 -12.40
CA THR A 608 1.74 0.46 -11.21
C THR A 608 0.55 0.79 -10.33
N GLY A 609 0.05 -0.18 -9.58
CA GLY A 609 -1.12 0.05 -8.72
C GLY A 609 -1.35 -1.02 -7.67
N ARG A 610 -2.43 -0.85 -6.90
CA ARG A 610 -2.81 -1.80 -5.86
C ARG A 610 -3.51 -3.03 -6.43
N LEU A 611 -3.24 -4.16 -5.79
CA LEU A 611 -4.09 -5.34 -5.85
C LEU A 611 -5.16 -5.24 -4.75
N ARG A 612 -6.30 -5.90 -4.93
CA ARG A 612 -7.48 -5.80 -4.05
C ARG A 612 -7.17 -6.20 -2.60
N ASP A 613 -6.48 -7.31 -2.42
CA ASP A 613 -6.33 -7.97 -1.12
C ASP A 613 -4.94 -7.80 -0.49
N GLN A 614 -4.01 -7.08 -1.15
CA GLN A 614 -2.64 -6.87 -0.67
C GLN A 614 -2.39 -5.44 -0.15
N TRP A 615 -1.37 -5.30 0.70
CA TRP A 615 -0.98 -4.04 1.31
C TRP A 615 0.53 -3.76 1.20
N HIS A 616 0.91 -2.67 0.51
CA HIS A 616 2.31 -2.22 0.32
C HIS A 616 3.28 -3.38 0.00
N GLY A 617 4.39 -3.53 0.75
CA GLY A 617 5.37 -4.61 0.63
C GLY A 617 4.94 -5.96 1.21
N MET A 618 3.68 -6.10 1.57
CA MET A 618 3.05 -7.35 2.05
C MET A 618 3.66 -7.93 3.34
N SER A 619 4.41 -7.17 4.12
CA SER A 619 5.00 -7.65 5.38
C SER A 619 3.97 -8.27 6.36
N ARG A 620 2.71 -7.86 6.25
CA ARG A 620 1.57 -8.43 7.01
C ARG A 620 0.64 -9.25 6.13
N THR A 621 0.09 -8.68 5.06
CA THR A 621 -0.86 -9.39 4.19
C THR A 621 -0.22 -10.58 3.48
N GLY A 622 1.07 -10.53 3.21
CA GLY A 622 1.84 -11.64 2.62
C GLY A 622 2.10 -12.82 3.57
N THR A 623 1.75 -12.71 4.85
CA THR A 623 1.78 -13.84 5.80
C THR A 623 0.46 -14.62 5.80
N VAL A 624 -0.59 -14.12 5.13
CA VAL A 624 -1.94 -14.69 5.13
C VAL A 624 -2.24 -15.30 3.77
N ALA A 625 -2.16 -16.61 3.67
CA ALA A 625 -2.27 -17.38 2.42
C ALA A 625 -3.55 -17.07 1.63
N GLN A 626 -4.70 -16.94 2.29
CA GLN A 626 -5.97 -16.64 1.61
C GLN A 626 -5.99 -15.28 0.90
N LEU A 627 -5.13 -14.32 1.25
CA LEU A 627 -5.08 -13.02 0.59
C LEU A 627 -4.39 -13.08 -0.79
N PHE A 628 -3.79 -14.21 -1.15
CA PHE A 628 -3.28 -14.47 -2.50
C PHE A 628 -4.35 -14.99 -3.47
N SER A 629 -5.57 -15.27 -3.02
CA SER A 629 -6.63 -15.86 -3.86
C SER A 629 -7.04 -14.98 -5.05
N HIS A 630 -6.97 -13.65 -4.94
CA HIS A 630 -7.32 -12.72 -6.01
C HIS A 630 -6.19 -12.55 -7.04
N ALA A 631 -4.94 -12.51 -6.59
CA ALA A 631 -3.75 -12.46 -7.43
C ALA A 631 -2.70 -13.39 -6.79
N SER A 632 -2.63 -14.61 -7.31
CA SER A 632 -1.81 -15.68 -6.71
C SER A 632 -0.32 -15.51 -6.96
N GLU A 633 0.05 -14.85 -8.05
CA GLU A 633 1.45 -14.70 -8.49
C GLU A 633 1.67 -13.30 -9.10
N PRO A 634 2.94 -12.82 -9.11
CA PRO A 634 3.32 -11.60 -9.83
C PRO A 634 3.06 -11.75 -11.33
N ALA A 635 2.46 -10.74 -11.95
CA ALA A 635 2.22 -10.74 -13.38
C ALA A 635 2.22 -9.31 -13.96
N ILE A 636 2.48 -9.23 -15.27
CA ILE A 636 2.23 -8.00 -16.06
C ILE A 636 0.94 -8.18 -16.86
N VAL A 637 0.08 -7.16 -16.80
CA VAL A 637 -1.19 -7.16 -17.53
C VAL A 637 -1.05 -6.30 -18.79
N LEU A 638 -1.46 -6.85 -19.93
CA LEU A 638 -1.42 -6.24 -21.26
C LEU A 638 -2.80 -6.25 -21.92
N SER A 639 -3.02 -5.37 -22.88
CA SER A 639 -4.24 -5.41 -23.69
C SER A 639 -4.25 -6.68 -24.55
N GLN A 640 -5.45 -7.17 -24.90
CA GLN A 640 -5.61 -8.27 -25.82
C GLN A 640 -4.93 -8.01 -27.17
N VAL A 641 -4.96 -6.77 -27.68
CA VAL A 641 -4.31 -6.37 -28.92
C VAL A 641 -2.79 -6.51 -28.82
N ASP A 642 -2.21 -6.09 -27.71
CA ASP A 642 -0.75 -6.20 -27.49
C ASP A 642 -0.30 -7.64 -27.29
N MET A 643 -1.08 -8.48 -26.62
CA MET A 643 -0.84 -9.91 -26.49
C MET A 643 -0.81 -10.58 -27.86
N GLN A 644 -1.84 -10.32 -28.71
CA GLN A 644 -1.94 -10.88 -30.08
C GLN A 644 -0.78 -10.40 -30.97
N ARG A 645 -0.47 -9.09 -30.99
CA ARG A 645 0.63 -8.53 -31.80
C ARG A 645 1.99 -9.12 -31.47
N ARG A 646 2.17 -9.60 -30.22
CA ARG A 646 3.42 -10.21 -29.74
C ARG A 646 3.39 -11.71 -29.69
N LEU A 647 2.31 -12.34 -30.18
CA LEU A 647 2.11 -13.78 -30.17
C LEU A 647 2.25 -14.38 -28.76
N LEU A 648 1.76 -13.61 -27.74
CA LEU A 648 1.76 -14.02 -26.34
C LEU A 648 0.44 -14.68 -25.95
N LYS A 649 0.54 -15.64 -25.05
CA LYS A 649 -0.58 -16.28 -24.35
C LYS A 649 -0.48 -15.97 -22.86
N ASP A 650 -1.61 -16.08 -22.15
CA ASP A 650 -1.61 -15.95 -20.69
C ASP A 650 -0.65 -16.97 -20.08
N GLY A 651 0.22 -16.47 -19.19
CA GLY A 651 1.27 -17.23 -18.56
C GLY A 651 2.63 -17.22 -19.27
N ASP A 652 2.71 -16.79 -20.53
CA ASP A 652 4.01 -16.63 -21.22
C ASP A 652 4.90 -15.65 -20.45
N LEU A 653 6.15 -16.06 -20.20
CA LEU A 653 7.13 -15.19 -19.55
C LEU A 653 7.63 -14.10 -20.50
N VAL A 654 7.72 -12.89 -20.00
CA VAL A 654 8.21 -11.72 -20.75
C VAL A 654 9.27 -10.95 -19.97
N HIS A 655 10.30 -10.49 -20.69
CA HIS A 655 11.21 -9.46 -20.19
C HIS A 655 10.53 -8.11 -20.24
N VAL A 656 10.37 -7.48 -19.09
CA VAL A 656 9.92 -6.10 -18.94
C VAL A 656 11.15 -5.26 -18.61
N THR A 657 11.58 -4.43 -19.53
CA THR A 657 12.84 -3.68 -19.40
C THR A 657 12.58 -2.18 -19.48
N SER A 658 13.01 -1.43 -18.46
CA SER A 658 13.09 0.03 -18.46
C SER A 658 14.52 0.50 -18.73
N ARG A 659 14.77 1.80 -18.65
CA ARG A 659 16.14 2.36 -18.75
C ARG A 659 17.03 1.98 -17.56
N ARG A 660 16.47 1.48 -16.45
CA ARG A 660 17.14 1.23 -15.16
C ARG A 660 17.34 -0.24 -14.84
N GLY A 661 16.47 -1.09 -15.32
CA GLY A 661 16.53 -2.52 -15.00
C GLY A 661 15.55 -3.35 -15.82
N SER A 662 15.59 -4.64 -15.58
CA SER A 662 14.72 -5.62 -16.23
C SER A 662 14.13 -6.56 -15.20
N GLN A 663 12.90 -7.00 -15.43
CA GLN A 663 12.20 -8.01 -14.64
C GLN A 663 11.57 -9.03 -15.60
N ILE A 664 11.60 -10.31 -15.22
CA ILE A 664 10.84 -11.34 -15.95
C ILE A 664 9.54 -11.60 -15.20
N LEU A 665 8.42 -11.59 -15.91
CA LEU A 665 7.07 -11.78 -15.34
C LEU A 665 6.19 -12.57 -16.34
N PRO A 666 5.24 -13.37 -15.85
CA PRO A 666 4.19 -13.90 -16.69
C PRO A 666 3.27 -12.77 -17.19
N ALA A 667 2.94 -12.83 -18.49
CA ALA A 667 1.99 -11.93 -19.12
C ALA A 667 0.55 -12.43 -18.96
N LEU A 668 -0.38 -11.52 -18.68
CA LEU A 668 -1.80 -11.80 -18.60
C LEU A 668 -2.59 -10.81 -19.45
N THR A 669 -3.66 -11.27 -20.07
CA THR A 669 -4.61 -10.43 -20.81
C THR A 669 -5.50 -9.64 -19.83
N GLY A 670 -5.57 -8.32 -19.97
CA GLY A 670 -6.49 -7.45 -19.23
C GLY A 670 -7.52 -6.80 -20.15
N ASP A 671 -8.79 -6.83 -19.76
CA ASP A 671 -9.90 -6.13 -20.43
C ASP A 671 -10.03 -4.66 -20.01
N ASP A 672 -9.22 -4.26 -19.04
CA ASP A 672 -9.12 -2.90 -18.52
C ASP A 672 -7.95 -2.10 -19.11
N MET A 673 -7.19 -2.72 -20.04
CA MET A 673 -5.96 -2.17 -20.59
C MET A 673 -6.18 -1.59 -21.99
N ARG A 674 -5.58 -0.43 -22.23
CA ARG A 674 -5.45 0.22 -23.54
C ARG A 674 -4.21 -0.31 -24.27
N ALA A 675 -4.25 -0.40 -25.60
CA ALA A 675 -3.06 -0.77 -26.40
C ALA A 675 -1.89 0.20 -26.14
N GLY A 676 -0.67 -0.34 -26.03
CA GLY A 676 0.54 0.41 -25.67
C GLY A 676 0.67 0.73 -24.19
N GLN A 677 -0.21 0.21 -23.35
CA GLN A 677 -0.13 0.32 -21.88
C GLN A 677 0.12 -1.05 -21.24
N ALA A 678 0.81 -1.02 -20.11
CA ALA A 678 1.07 -2.20 -19.28
C ALA A 678 0.81 -1.86 -17.81
N PHE A 679 0.44 -2.88 -17.02
CA PHE A 679 0.21 -2.73 -15.59
C PHE A 679 0.89 -3.83 -14.79
N ILE A 680 1.53 -3.47 -13.67
CA ILE A 680 2.06 -4.42 -12.70
C ILE A 680 1.58 -4.02 -11.29
N GLY A 681 1.15 -5.00 -10.49
CA GLY A 681 0.83 -4.78 -9.08
C GLY A 681 2.08 -4.31 -8.31
N MET A 682 1.97 -3.19 -7.58
CA MET A 682 3.10 -2.54 -6.88
C MET A 682 3.68 -3.35 -5.70
N HIS A 683 3.04 -4.45 -5.32
CA HIS A 683 3.34 -5.19 -4.09
C HIS A 683 4.51 -6.17 -4.22
N TRP A 684 4.87 -6.55 -5.45
CA TRP A 684 5.80 -7.62 -5.75
C TRP A 684 7.26 -7.18 -5.60
N GLY A 685 7.83 -7.41 -4.40
CA GLY A 685 9.25 -7.27 -4.13
C GLY A 685 10.03 -8.56 -4.44
N GLU A 686 11.34 -8.55 -4.23
CA GLU A 686 12.19 -9.73 -4.41
C GLU A 686 11.84 -10.90 -3.47
N GLU A 687 11.08 -10.62 -2.41
CA GLU A 687 10.55 -11.62 -1.49
C GLU A 687 9.60 -12.60 -2.19
N TYR A 688 8.98 -12.16 -3.29
CA TYR A 688 7.95 -12.92 -4.03
C TYR A 688 8.33 -13.20 -5.47
N VAL A 689 9.17 -12.36 -6.10
CA VAL A 689 9.63 -12.54 -7.48
C VAL A 689 11.08 -12.11 -7.62
N SER A 690 11.93 -13.00 -8.10
CA SER A 690 13.37 -12.78 -8.22
C SER A 690 13.95 -13.56 -9.40
N GLY A 691 15.23 -13.36 -9.68
CA GLY A 691 15.97 -14.10 -10.70
C GLY A 691 17.41 -13.61 -10.79
N ARG A 692 18.23 -14.31 -11.61
CA ARG A 692 19.64 -13.93 -11.82
C ARG A 692 19.79 -12.53 -12.45
N GLY A 693 18.85 -12.11 -13.29
CA GLY A 693 19.03 -10.95 -14.13
C GLY A 693 20.29 -11.10 -15.03
N ASN A 694 20.98 -10.01 -15.28
CA ASN A 694 22.28 -10.01 -16.00
C ASN A 694 23.47 -10.17 -15.02
N GLY A 695 23.35 -11.05 -14.03
CA GLY A 695 24.37 -11.27 -13.00
C GLY A 695 24.20 -10.40 -11.72
N GLU A 696 23.32 -9.40 -11.74
CA GLU A 696 23.10 -8.49 -10.60
C GLU A 696 21.83 -8.85 -9.79
N GLY A 697 21.03 -9.80 -10.28
CA GLY A 697 19.73 -10.15 -9.74
C GLY A 697 18.60 -9.22 -10.23
N THR A 698 17.37 -9.64 -9.98
CA THR A 698 16.16 -8.85 -10.22
C THR A 698 15.51 -8.50 -8.88
N PHE A 699 15.04 -7.24 -8.71
CA PHE A 699 14.70 -6.67 -7.41
C PHE A 699 13.23 -6.23 -7.31
N GLY A 700 12.33 -6.95 -7.97
CA GLY A 700 10.90 -6.63 -7.95
C GLY A 700 10.52 -5.44 -8.83
N VAL A 701 9.28 -4.99 -8.72
CA VAL A 701 8.65 -4.02 -9.65
C VAL A 701 9.38 -2.66 -9.66
N ASN A 702 9.84 -2.19 -8.51
CA ASN A 702 10.47 -0.87 -8.42
C ASN A 702 11.91 -0.81 -8.98
N ALA A 703 12.47 -1.93 -9.45
CA ALA A 703 13.64 -1.91 -10.32
C ALA A 703 13.36 -1.23 -11.68
N LEU A 704 12.09 -1.12 -12.08
CA LEU A 704 11.67 -0.54 -13.34
C LEU A 704 11.30 0.95 -13.23
N THR A 705 10.93 1.44 -12.05
CA THR A 705 10.41 2.80 -11.84
C THR A 705 11.50 3.86 -11.78
N THR A 706 11.13 5.11 -12.13
CA THR A 706 12.07 6.24 -12.19
C THR A 706 12.22 6.94 -10.84
N PRO A 707 13.43 7.40 -10.46
CA PRO A 707 13.66 8.21 -9.29
C PRO A 707 13.32 9.69 -9.51
N VAL A 708 12.96 10.11 -10.72
CA VAL A 708 12.56 11.50 -11.00
C VAL A 708 11.39 11.87 -10.09
N PHE A 709 11.44 13.05 -9.51
CA PHE A 709 10.45 13.53 -8.57
C PHE A 709 9.92 14.93 -8.93
N ASP A 710 8.76 15.25 -8.39
CA ASP A 710 8.15 16.58 -8.47
C ASP A 710 9.06 17.64 -7.82
N PRO A 711 9.35 18.77 -8.49
CA PRO A 711 10.31 19.75 -7.99
C PRO A 711 9.86 20.46 -6.69
N SER A 712 8.55 20.57 -6.45
CA SER A 712 8.00 21.23 -5.27
C SER A 712 7.83 20.27 -4.09
N SER A 713 7.20 19.13 -4.35
CA SER A 713 6.86 18.15 -3.30
C SER A 713 7.95 17.11 -3.05
N ARG A 714 8.91 16.97 -3.97
CA ARG A 714 9.92 15.89 -3.97
C ARG A 714 9.32 14.46 -4.01
N GLN A 715 8.07 14.33 -4.45
CA GLN A 715 7.41 13.03 -4.60
C GLN A 715 7.86 12.34 -5.89
N PRO A 716 8.37 11.08 -5.85
CA PRO A 716 8.84 10.40 -7.05
C PRO A 716 7.70 9.90 -7.94
N GLU A 717 7.97 9.80 -9.25
CA GLU A 717 7.04 9.31 -10.26
C GLU A 717 6.99 7.77 -10.27
N LEU A 718 6.21 7.19 -9.36
CA LEU A 718 6.04 5.74 -9.24
C LEU A 718 4.90 5.17 -10.10
N LYS A 719 4.13 6.04 -10.78
CA LYS A 719 2.95 5.63 -11.57
C LYS A 719 3.20 5.59 -13.06
N HIS A 720 4.39 5.93 -13.50
CA HIS A 720 4.76 5.85 -14.90
C HIS A 720 6.24 5.47 -15.09
N ALA A 721 6.49 4.59 -16.05
CA ALA A 721 7.81 4.35 -16.62
C ALA A 721 7.66 3.93 -18.10
N ALA A 722 8.63 4.27 -18.95
CA ALA A 722 8.67 3.77 -20.32
C ALA A 722 9.38 2.41 -20.34
N VAL A 723 8.73 1.38 -20.90
CA VAL A 723 9.30 0.03 -20.96
C VAL A 723 9.17 -0.62 -22.34
N LYS A 724 10.07 -1.59 -22.62
CA LYS A 724 9.88 -2.57 -23.69
C LYS A 724 9.49 -3.92 -23.08
N ILE A 725 8.70 -4.68 -23.84
CA ILE A 725 8.21 -5.99 -23.43
C ILE A 725 8.52 -6.96 -24.55
N LEU A 726 9.29 -8.01 -24.25
CA LEU A 726 9.71 -9.04 -25.18
C LEU A 726 9.45 -10.41 -24.56
N LYS A 727 9.07 -11.40 -25.36
CA LYS A 727 8.95 -12.78 -24.91
C LYS A 727 10.27 -13.27 -24.34
N ALA A 728 10.24 -13.94 -23.19
CA ALA A 728 11.40 -14.61 -22.60
C ALA A 728 11.41 -16.06 -23.06
N GLU A 729 12.46 -16.43 -23.79
CA GLU A 729 12.64 -17.81 -24.28
C GLU A 729 13.36 -18.64 -23.20
N LEU A 730 12.57 -19.15 -22.23
CA LEU A 730 13.04 -19.99 -21.12
C LEU A 730 12.42 -21.38 -21.27
N PRO A 731 13.10 -22.29 -21.99
CA PRO A 731 12.51 -23.56 -22.38
C PRO A 731 12.34 -24.56 -21.23
N TRP A 732 13.02 -24.39 -20.12
CA TRP A 732 12.86 -25.23 -18.95
C TRP A 732 12.08 -24.51 -17.85
N SER A 733 11.15 -25.21 -17.23
CA SER A 733 10.30 -24.69 -16.17
C SER A 733 10.14 -25.70 -15.04
N MET A 734 9.88 -25.19 -13.84
CA MET A 734 9.59 -25.97 -12.65
C MET A 734 8.46 -25.33 -11.86
N VAL A 735 7.59 -26.17 -11.30
CA VAL A 735 6.63 -25.76 -10.28
C VAL A 735 6.60 -26.76 -9.14
N VAL A 736 6.64 -26.28 -7.90
CA VAL A 736 6.44 -27.08 -6.70
C VAL A 736 5.39 -26.42 -5.83
N PHE A 737 4.40 -27.18 -5.40
CA PHE A 737 3.39 -26.70 -4.47
C PHE A 737 3.01 -27.83 -3.49
N GLY A 738 2.71 -27.43 -2.26
CA GLY A 738 2.35 -28.40 -1.23
C GLY A 738 1.84 -27.73 0.04
N TRP A 739 1.14 -28.50 0.83
CA TRP A 739 0.71 -28.13 2.15
C TRP A 739 1.91 -28.09 3.12
N ILE A 740 2.01 -27.01 3.86
CA ILE A 740 3.09 -26.79 4.83
C ILE A 740 2.48 -26.51 6.20
N PRO A 741 2.99 -27.10 7.27
CA PRO A 741 2.57 -26.71 8.62
C PRO A 741 2.69 -25.19 8.81
N GLU A 742 1.68 -24.55 9.39
CA GLU A 742 1.68 -23.09 9.58
C GLU A 742 2.93 -22.61 10.34
N SER A 743 3.44 -23.41 11.28
CA SER A 743 4.67 -23.14 12.03
C SER A 743 5.96 -23.14 11.21
N GLN A 744 5.93 -23.56 9.94
CA GLN A 744 7.07 -23.61 9.03
C GLN A 744 6.87 -22.77 7.76
N LEU A 745 5.68 -22.19 7.55
CA LEU A 745 5.25 -21.56 6.32
C LEU A 745 6.19 -20.43 5.86
N LEU A 746 6.43 -19.46 6.73
CA LEU A 746 7.25 -18.29 6.41
C LEU A 746 8.75 -18.61 6.45
N SER A 747 9.14 -19.56 7.28
CA SER A 747 10.53 -20.06 7.33
C SER A 747 10.89 -20.79 6.03
N LEU A 748 9.98 -21.58 5.47
CA LEU A 748 10.17 -22.21 4.17
C LEU A 748 10.27 -21.15 3.05
N GLN A 749 9.35 -20.18 3.02
CA GLN A 749 9.40 -19.11 2.03
C GLN A 749 10.73 -18.34 2.08
N ALA A 750 11.22 -18.02 3.28
CA ALA A 750 12.51 -17.37 3.47
C ALA A 750 13.68 -18.24 3.00
N ALA A 751 13.65 -19.55 3.29
CA ALA A 751 14.68 -20.50 2.90
C ALA A 751 14.74 -20.76 1.38
N LEU A 752 13.66 -20.48 0.64
CA LEU A 752 13.63 -20.59 -0.82
C LEU A 752 14.20 -19.36 -1.54
N ARG A 753 14.30 -18.19 -0.90
CA ARG A 753 14.81 -16.96 -1.54
C ARG A 753 16.19 -17.09 -2.17
N PRO A 754 17.22 -17.71 -1.52
CA PRO A 754 18.51 -17.92 -2.17
C PRO A 754 18.42 -18.81 -3.43
N ALA A 755 17.51 -19.79 -3.43
CA ALA A 755 17.29 -20.64 -4.59
C ALA A 755 16.65 -19.86 -5.75
N MET A 756 15.71 -18.94 -5.48
CA MET A 756 15.10 -18.08 -6.50
C MET A 756 16.14 -17.32 -7.33
N ARG A 757 17.19 -16.82 -6.71
CA ARG A 757 18.28 -16.07 -7.37
C ARG A 757 19.16 -16.93 -8.28
N LYS A 758 19.05 -18.26 -8.24
CA LYS A 758 19.79 -19.19 -9.10
C LYS A 758 19.17 -19.41 -10.47
N PHE A 759 17.89 -19.05 -10.64
CA PHE A 759 17.14 -19.20 -11.89
C PHE A 759 17.08 -17.87 -12.68
N ALA A 760 16.76 -17.93 -13.95
CA ALA A 760 16.48 -16.73 -14.74
C ALA A 760 15.23 -16.01 -14.22
N TYR A 761 14.21 -16.77 -13.86
CA TYR A 761 12.96 -16.32 -13.21
C TYR A 761 12.58 -17.29 -12.09
N ALA A 762 12.15 -16.75 -10.97
CA ALA A 762 11.46 -17.55 -9.95
C ALA A 762 10.45 -16.68 -9.17
N SER A 763 9.37 -17.33 -8.73
CA SER A 763 8.40 -16.75 -7.80
C SER A 763 8.09 -17.70 -6.65
N CYS A 764 7.74 -17.12 -5.48
CA CYS A 764 7.37 -17.88 -4.30
C CYS A 764 6.23 -17.17 -3.59
N THR A 765 5.04 -17.80 -3.57
CA THR A 765 3.82 -17.23 -2.99
C THR A 765 3.13 -18.25 -2.07
N LEU A 766 2.10 -17.80 -1.37
CA LEU A 766 1.31 -18.65 -0.49
C LEU A 766 -0.04 -18.95 -1.14
N PHE A 767 -0.66 -20.06 -0.73
CA PHE A 767 -2.02 -20.40 -1.13
C PHE A 767 -2.74 -21.17 -0.02
N GLY A 768 -4.06 -21.36 -0.19
CA GLY A 768 -4.90 -22.06 0.76
C GLY A 768 -5.62 -21.13 1.76
N ARG A 769 -6.35 -21.71 2.69
CA ARG A 769 -7.19 -21.00 3.67
C ARG A 769 -7.10 -21.64 5.05
N ASP A 770 -7.84 -22.73 5.28
CA ASP A 770 -7.82 -23.46 6.55
C ASP A 770 -6.56 -24.33 6.67
N ARG A 771 -6.12 -24.89 5.55
CA ARG A 771 -4.76 -25.37 5.35
C ARG A 771 -3.99 -24.36 4.50
N VAL A 772 -2.71 -24.24 4.77
CA VAL A 772 -1.83 -23.28 4.08
C VAL A 772 -0.71 -24.00 3.35
N GLY A 773 -0.30 -23.47 2.23
CA GLY A 773 0.73 -24.03 1.39
C GLY A 773 1.61 -22.96 0.75
N VAL A 774 2.73 -23.44 0.18
CA VAL A 774 3.69 -22.65 -0.60
C VAL A 774 3.63 -23.09 -2.05
N LEU A 775 3.63 -22.12 -2.95
CA LEU A 775 3.78 -22.29 -4.39
C LEU A 775 5.12 -21.68 -4.78
N PHE A 776 6.02 -22.50 -5.30
CA PHE A 776 7.31 -22.11 -5.86
C PHE A 776 7.32 -22.39 -7.36
N ARG A 777 7.74 -21.42 -8.16
CA ARG A 777 7.87 -21.53 -9.61
C ARG A 777 9.23 -21.03 -10.05
N ALA A 778 9.82 -21.68 -11.04
CA ALA A 778 11.08 -21.23 -11.65
C ALA A 778 11.09 -21.52 -13.16
N ALA A 779 11.88 -20.75 -13.90
CA ALA A 779 12.17 -20.99 -15.30
C ALA A 779 13.61 -20.59 -15.63
N ASP A 780 14.21 -21.28 -16.60
CA ASP A 780 15.60 -21.07 -16.98
C ASP A 780 15.87 -21.43 -18.45
N ASP A 781 17.03 -20.97 -18.95
CA ASP A 781 17.54 -21.30 -20.29
C ASP A 781 17.85 -22.80 -20.43
N TYR A 782 18.22 -23.47 -19.35
CA TYR A 782 18.59 -24.88 -19.29
C TYR A 782 17.97 -25.58 -18.09
N ALA A 783 17.88 -26.89 -18.15
CA ALA A 783 17.44 -27.69 -17.01
C ALA A 783 18.36 -27.43 -15.80
N ALA A 784 17.75 -27.17 -14.65
CA ALA A 784 18.49 -26.92 -13.42
C ALA A 784 19.29 -28.15 -12.96
N ASP A 785 20.37 -27.89 -12.22
CA ASP A 785 21.12 -28.97 -11.57
C ASP A 785 20.18 -29.80 -10.68
N LYS A 786 20.26 -31.14 -10.85
CA LYS A 786 19.45 -32.07 -10.07
C LYS A 786 19.55 -31.83 -8.55
N LYS A 787 20.75 -31.48 -8.04
CA LYS A 787 20.93 -31.19 -6.61
C LYS A 787 20.08 -30.01 -6.15
N LEU A 788 19.97 -28.97 -6.97
CA LEU A 788 19.13 -27.80 -6.67
C LEU A 788 17.64 -28.19 -6.68
N VAL A 789 17.21 -29.01 -7.66
CA VAL A 789 15.83 -29.51 -7.72
C VAL A 789 15.53 -30.38 -6.49
N ASP A 790 16.40 -31.34 -6.17
CA ASP A 790 16.26 -32.22 -5.01
C ASP A 790 16.25 -31.42 -3.67
N GLU A 791 17.07 -30.35 -3.58
CA GLU A 791 17.08 -29.44 -2.42
C GLU A 791 15.72 -28.74 -2.26
N ILE A 792 15.17 -28.18 -3.33
CA ILE A 792 13.86 -27.52 -3.32
C ILE A 792 12.78 -28.53 -2.95
N GLU A 793 12.72 -29.70 -3.62
CA GLU A 793 11.74 -30.76 -3.37
C GLU A 793 11.76 -31.26 -1.92
N SER A 794 12.96 -31.45 -1.36
CA SER A 794 13.11 -31.91 0.02
C SER A 794 12.48 -30.97 1.05
N ARG A 795 12.49 -29.66 0.77
CA ARG A 795 11.85 -28.63 1.62
C ARG A 795 10.32 -28.73 1.63
N PHE A 796 9.72 -29.33 0.59
CA PHE A 796 8.28 -29.63 0.54
C PHE A 796 7.97 -31.06 1.03
N GLY A 797 8.94 -31.78 1.57
CA GLY A 797 8.79 -33.16 2.01
C GLY A 797 8.76 -34.17 0.86
N ILE A 798 9.06 -33.77 -0.38
CA ILE A 798 9.13 -34.63 -1.55
C ILE A 798 10.46 -35.39 -1.53
N ALA A 799 10.59 -36.33 -0.58
CA ALA A 799 11.77 -37.17 -0.37
C ALA A 799 11.37 -38.56 0.11
N GLY A 800 12.22 -39.57 -0.16
CA GLY A 800 12.04 -40.94 0.31
C GLY A 800 11.11 -41.81 -0.54
N ALA A 801 10.71 -42.94 0.02
CA ALA A 801 10.01 -44.03 -0.68
C ALA A 801 8.49 -43.78 -0.86
N GLN A 802 7.91 -42.83 -0.16
CA GLN A 802 6.47 -42.51 -0.26
C GLN A 802 6.12 -41.59 -1.42
N VAL A 803 7.12 -41.13 -2.18
CA VAL A 803 6.93 -40.24 -3.34
C VAL A 803 6.76 -41.06 -4.59
N LEU A 804 5.66 -40.85 -5.31
CA LEU A 804 5.48 -41.34 -6.66
C LEU A 804 6.37 -40.55 -7.61
N ARG A 805 7.16 -41.23 -8.46
CA ARG A 805 8.13 -40.56 -9.34
C ARG A 805 7.97 -41.02 -10.79
N TYR A 806 8.02 -40.04 -11.68
CA TYR A 806 8.20 -40.22 -13.12
C TYR A 806 9.33 -39.28 -13.57
N ASP A 807 10.34 -39.83 -14.24
CA ASP A 807 11.48 -39.07 -14.76
C ASP A 807 11.72 -39.42 -16.23
N ASP A 808 11.62 -38.45 -17.13
CA ASP A 808 12.08 -38.52 -18.52
C ASP A 808 13.31 -37.63 -18.71
N ARG A 809 14.47 -38.21 -18.47
CA ARG A 809 15.76 -37.54 -18.58
C ARG A 809 16.07 -36.99 -19.96
N LYS A 810 15.50 -37.61 -21.03
CA LYS A 810 15.75 -37.18 -22.42
C LYS A 810 15.05 -35.88 -22.74
N ARG A 811 13.87 -35.66 -22.14
CA ARG A 811 13.06 -34.45 -22.33
C ARG A 811 13.23 -33.43 -21.19
N GLY A 812 13.96 -33.76 -20.14
CA GLY A 812 14.09 -32.94 -18.95
C GLY A 812 12.79 -32.79 -18.13
N ASN A 813 11.86 -33.76 -18.28
CA ASN A 813 10.58 -33.75 -17.58
C ASN A 813 10.63 -34.63 -16.35
N SER A 814 10.10 -34.19 -15.24
CA SER A 814 9.82 -35.03 -14.08
C SER A 814 8.48 -34.70 -13.45
N ARG A 815 7.93 -35.67 -12.75
CA ARG A 815 6.68 -35.51 -11.99
C ARG A 815 6.84 -36.30 -10.68
N HIS A 816 6.95 -35.60 -9.58
CA HIS A 816 7.10 -36.16 -8.23
C HIS A 816 5.92 -35.77 -7.37
N ILE A 817 5.25 -36.74 -6.79
CA ILE A 817 3.99 -36.51 -6.05
C ILE A 817 4.08 -37.21 -4.70
N LEU A 818 3.91 -36.43 -3.63
CA LEU A 818 3.77 -36.92 -2.29
C LEU A 818 2.30 -37.13 -1.95
N ILE A 819 1.95 -38.37 -1.52
CA ILE A 819 0.60 -38.71 -1.07
C ILE A 819 0.64 -39.02 0.41
N GLY A 820 -0.31 -38.49 1.18
CA GLY A 820 -0.56 -38.81 2.57
C GLY A 820 -2.05 -38.95 2.81
N ASP A 821 -2.45 -39.98 3.56
CA ASP A 821 -3.86 -40.27 3.87
C ASP A 821 -4.78 -40.34 2.64
N GLY A 822 -4.23 -40.87 1.53
CA GLY A 822 -4.97 -40.99 0.27
C GLY A 822 -5.24 -39.68 -0.47
N LYS A 823 -4.61 -38.58 -0.10
CA LYS A 823 -4.74 -37.25 -0.70
C LYS A 823 -3.36 -36.71 -1.10
N LEU A 824 -3.35 -35.75 -2.06
CA LEU A 824 -2.15 -35.03 -2.40
C LEU A 824 -1.64 -34.20 -1.23
N GLN A 825 -0.34 -34.23 -0.97
CA GLN A 825 0.31 -33.39 0.04
C GLN A 825 1.25 -32.38 -0.62
N ALA A 826 2.04 -32.83 -1.61
CA ALA A 826 2.89 -31.95 -2.40
C ALA A 826 3.08 -32.51 -3.81
N VAL A 827 3.34 -31.63 -4.76
CA VAL A 827 3.57 -31.94 -6.18
C VAL A 827 4.75 -31.12 -6.67
N SER A 828 5.66 -31.78 -7.41
CA SER A 828 6.73 -31.14 -8.18
C SER A 828 6.61 -31.56 -9.63
N LEU A 829 6.63 -30.61 -10.54
CA LEU A 829 6.66 -30.78 -12.00
C LEU A 829 7.86 -30.04 -12.55
N THR A 830 8.64 -30.70 -13.47
CA THR A 830 9.68 -30.00 -14.22
C THR A 830 9.53 -30.28 -15.71
N GLY A 831 9.92 -29.32 -16.56
CA GLY A 831 9.81 -29.34 -18.00
C GLY A 831 8.36 -29.15 -18.47
N ASP A 832 7.55 -30.21 -18.40
CA ASP A 832 6.11 -30.13 -18.72
C ASP A 832 5.26 -29.81 -17.48
N LEU A 833 4.70 -28.61 -17.44
CA LEU A 833 3.84 -28.12 -16.34
C LEU A 833 2.33 -28.23 -16.68
N SER A 834 1.95 -28.83 -17.78
CA SER A 834 0.57 -28.83 -18.30
C SER A 834 -0.49 -29.35 -17.31
N ALA A 835 -0.10 -30.26 -16.41
CA ALA A 835 -0.99 -30.83 -15.41
C ALA A 835 -1.13 -29.98 -14.12
N GLU A 836 -0.37 -28.89 -13.97
CA GLU A 836 -0.34 -28.07 -12.76
C GLU A 836 -1.73 -27.64 -12.30
N HIS A 837 -2.53 -27.12 -13.24
CA HIS A 837 -3.83 -26.54 -12.92
C HIS A 837 -4.75 -27.52 -12.20
N TRP A 838 -4.93 -28.72 -12.74
CA TRP A 838 -5.85 -29.68 -12.14
C TRP A 838 -5.23 -30.38 -10.89
N LEU A 839 -3.92 -30.63 -10.87
CA LEU A 839 -3.24 -31.19 -9.69
C LEU A 839 -3.34 -30.25 -8.49
N LYS A 840 -3.15 -28.96 -8.74
CA LYS A 840 -3.27 -27.94 -7.68
C LYS A 840 -4.70 -27.87 -7.13
N GLN A 841 -5.70 -27.91 -8.00
CA GLN A 841 -7.11 -27.91 -7.55
C GLN A 841 -7.49 -29.19 -6.82
N TYR A 842 -6.93 -30.35 -7.22
CA TYR A 842 -7.09 -31.61 -6.49
C TYR A 842 -6.51 -31.53 -5.08
N LEU A 843 -5.34 -30.91 -4.97
CA LEU A 843 -4.70 -30.66 -3.68
C LEU A 843 -5.54 -29.71 -2.83
N GLU A 844 -5.94 -28.55 -3.35
CA GLU A 844 -6.74 -27.55 -2.65
C GLU A 844 -8.13 -28.07 -2.24
N GLY A 845 -8.74 -28.92 -3.07
CA GLY A 845 -10.01 -29.57 -2.79
C GLY A 845 -9.90 -30.78 -1.85
N GLU A 846 -8.69 -31.12 -1.41
CA GLU A 846 -8.41 -32.32 -0.57
C GLU A 846 -9.06 -33.59 -1.09
N GLN A 847 -9.11 -33.77 -2.43
CA GLN A 847 -9.82 -34.89 -3.04
C GLN A 847 -9.00 -36.19 -2.94
N PRO A 848 -9.68 -37.33 -2.69
CA PRO A 848 -9.02 -38.64 -2.67
C PRO A 848 -8.44 -39.00 -4.05
N VAL A 849 -7.18 -39.47 -4.10
CA VAL A 849 -6.49 -39.78 -5.33
C VAL A 849 -6.49 -41.28 -5.69
N ALA A 850 -7.14 -42.14 -4.89
CA ALA A 850 -7.14 -43.58 -5.09
C ALA A 850 -7.63 -44.02 -6.49
N LYS A 851 -8.61 -43.28 -7.06
CA LYS A 851 -9.14 -43.54 -8.40
C LYS A 851 -8.25 -43.06 -9.55
N LEU A 852 -7.29 -42.18 -9.28
CA LEU A 852 -6.43 -41.60 -10.31
C LEU A 852 -5.32 -42.55 -10.77
N GLY A 853 -4.80 -43.41 -9.89
CA GLY A 853 -3.82 -44.41 -10.21
C GLY A 853 -2.64 -43.85 -11.02
N ARG A 854 -2.41 -44.45 -12.23
CA ARG A 854 -1.33 -44.03 -13.12
C ARG A 854 -1.48 -42.63 -13.71
N LEU A 855 -2.70 -42.06 -13.77
CA LEU A 855 -2.95 -40.74 -14.33
C LEU A 855 -2.10 -39.67 -13.60
N LEU A 856 -1.85 -39.85 -12.31
CA LEU A 856 -1.00 -38.94 -11.54
C LEU A 856 0.41 -38.78 -12.13
N LEU A 857 0.96 -39.82 -12.74
CA LEU A 857 2.32 -39.84 -13.31
C LEU A 857 2.37 -39.72 -14.85
N MET A 858 1.21 -39.78 -15.51
CA MET A 858 1.19 -39.70 -16.99
C MET A 858 1.53 -38.28 -17.45
N PRO A 859 2.42 -38.16 -18.46
CA PRO A 859 2.76 -36.82 -19.02
C PRO A 859 1.61 -36.34 -19.93
N THR A 860 0.48 -36.00 -19.30
CA THR A 860 -0.72 -35.47 -19.96
C THR A 860 -1.23 -34.26 -19.23
N ALA A 861 -1.74 -33.31 -20.00
CA ALA A 861 -2.40 -32.13 -19.49
C ALA A 861 -3.86 -32.41 -19.06
N ASP A 862 -4.45 -33.49 -19.54
CA ASP A 862 -5.87 -33.74 -19.40
C ASP A 862 -6.22 -34.13 -17.96
N PRO A 863 -7.19 -33.42 -17.32
CA PRO A 863 -7.71 -33.82 -16.04
C PRO A 863 -8.56 -35.09 -16.15
N PRO A 864 -8.88 -35.76 -15.02
CA PRO A 864 -9.87 -36.84 -15.01
C PRO A 864 -11.21 -36.40 -15.63
N GLN A 865 -11.94 -37.33 -16.26
CA GLN A 865 -13.20 -37.02 -16.96
C GLN A 865 -14.29 -36.42 -16.09
N ASP A 866 -14.29 -36.75 -14.81
CA ASP A 866 -15.21 -36.25 -13.80
C ASP A 866 -14.68 -34.97 -13.05
N PHE A 867 -13.52 -34.47 -13.45
CA PHE A 867 -12.93 -33.27 -12.84
C PHE A 867 -13.71 -32.00 -13.21
N LYS A 868 -14.27 -31.35 -12.22
CA LYS A 868 -14.86 -30.02 -12.36
C LYS A 868 -13.95 -28.97 -11.76
N SER A 869 -13.44 -28.07 -12.61
CA SER A 869 -12.65 -26.94 -12.14
C SER A 869 -13.51 -26.01 -11.28
N ARG A 870 -13.05 -25.70 -10.09
CA ARG A 870 -13.71 -24.70 -9.23
C ARG A 870 -13.49 -23.28 -9.75
N GLY A 871 -12.51 -23.05 -10.61
CA GLY A 871 -12.12 -21.72 -11.05
C GLY A 871 -11.46 -20.90 -9.92
N ARG A 872 -11.19 -19.64 -10.17
CA ARG A 872 -10.57 -18.74 -9.19
C ARG A 872 -11.58 -18.32 -8.12
N ILE A 873 -11.08 -17.98 -6.93
CA ILE A 873 -11.90 -17.47 -5.84
C ILE A 873 -12.18 -15.97 -6.06
N VAL A 874 -13.45 -15.61 -6.16
CA VAL A 874 -13.93 -14.23 -6.32
C VAL A 874 -14.26 -13.62 -4.95
N CYS A 875 -15.08 -14.30 -4.14
CA CYS A 875 -15.39 -13.87 -2.79
C CYS A 875 -14.45 -14.51 -1.78
N ASN A 876 -13.37 -13.81 -1.44
CA ASN A 876 -12.34 -14.32 -0.55
C ASN A 876 -12.87 -14.62 0.86
N CYS A 877 -13.66 -13.71 1.47
CA CYS A 877 -14.13 -13.88 2.85
C CYS A 877 -15.12 -15.06 3.03
N LEU A 878 -15.88 -15.43 1.99
CA LEU A 878 -16.84 -16.54 2.01
C LEU A 878 -16.43 -17.72 1.14
N ASN A 879 -15.22 -17.67 0.56
CA ASN A 879 -14.63 -18.73 -0.26
C ASN A 879 -15.51 -19.16 -1.46
N VAL A 880 -16.14 -18.18 -2.16
CA VAL A 880 -16.98 -18.45 -3.34
C VAL A 880 -16.18 -18.25 -4.62
N SER A 881 -16.21 -19.24 -5.48
CA SER A 881 -15.47 -19.28 -6.73
C SER A 881 -16.26 -18.69 -7.91
N GLU A 882 -15.57 -18.42 -9.01
CA GLU A 882 -16.19 -17.95 -10.25
C GLU A 882 -17.13 -18.99 -10.85
N THR A 883 -16.81 -20.28 -10.80
CA THR A 883 -17.66 -21.36 -11.29
C THR A 883 -18.99 -21.40 -10.51
N GLU A 884 -18.94 -21.36 -9.17
CA GLU A 884 -20.15 -21.32 -8.32
C GLU A 884 -21.04 -20.11 -8.63
N ILE A 885 -20.41 -18.94 -8.92
CA ILE A 885 -21.15 -17.73 -9.30
C ILE A 885 -21.80 -17.92 -10.68
N ARG A 886 -21.10 -18.45 -11.66
CA ARG A 886 -21.62 -18.67 -13.02
C ARG A 886 -22.72 -19.71 -13.04
N ASP A 887 -22.58 -20.79 -12.29
CA ASP A 887 -23.61 -21.83 -12.14
C ASP A 887 -24.89 -21.22 -11.56
N ALA A 888 -24.75 -20.41 -10.50
CA ALA A 888 -25.88 -19.69 -9.90
C ALA A 888 -26.56 -18.71 -10.87
N LEU A 889 -25.79 -18.04 -11.73
CA LEU A 889 -26.29 -17.13 -12.76
C LEU A 889 -27.01 -17.90 -13.89
N GLY A 890 -26.51 -19.08 -14.28
CA GLY A 890 -27.14 -19.92 -15.30
C GLY A 890 -28.55 -20.42 -14.90
N GLU A 891 -28.83 -20.56 -13.61
CA GLU A 891 -30.14 -20.91 -13.05
C GLU A 891 -31.07 -19.70 -12.86
N HIS A 892 -30.62 -18.48 -13.12
CA HIS A 892 -31.36 -17.23 -12.85
C HIS A 892 -32.17 -16.81 -14.08
N ALA A 893 -33.49 -16.79 -13.93
CA ALA A 893 -34.46 -16.52 -15.01
C ALA A 893 -34.84 -15.01 -15.15
N GLY A 894 -34.10 -14.09 -14.55
CA GLY A 894 -34.33 -12.63 -14.63
C GLY A 894 -34.40 -11.93 -13.27
N GLY A 895 -34.34 -10.59 -13.23
CA GLY A 895 -34.32 -9.75 -12.03
C GLY A 895 -32.94 -9.26 -11.65
N ASP A 896 -32.75 -8.79 -10.40
CA ASP A 896 -31.48 -8.30 -9.90
C ASP A 896 -30.52 -9.49 -9.60
N ALA A 897 -29.64 -9.78 -10.58
CA ALA A 897 -28.66 -10.86 -10.50
C ALA A 897 -27.70 -10.70 -9.30
N LEU A 898 -27.33 -9.47 -8.93
CA LEU A 898 -26.45 -9.23 -7.76
C LEU A 898 -27.20 -9.57 -6.46
N ALA A 899 -28.43 -9.13 -6.30
CA ALA A 899 -29.26 -9.45 -5.13
C ALA A 899 -29.46 -10.97 -5.00
N MET A 900 -29.70 -11.67 -6.11
CA MET A 900 -29.81 -13.13 -6.13
C MET A 900 -28.52 -13.81 -5.67
N LEU A 901 -27.36 -13.41 -6.18
CA LEU A 901 -26.06 -13.95 -5.76
C LEU A 901 -25.79 -13.69 -4.28
N GLN A 902 -26.14 -12.49 -3.78
CA GLN A 902 -26.05 -12.14 -2.37
C GLN A 902 -26.99 -12.99 -1.49
N GLN A 903 -28.15 -13.32 -1.97
CA GLN A 903 -29.10 -14.17 -1.24
C GLN A 903 -28.66 -15.65 -1.24
N LYS A 904 -28.28 -16.20 -2.42
CA LYS A 904 -27.96 -17.63 -2.61
C LYS A 904 -26.58 -18.00 -2.09
N LEU A 905 -25.54 -17.24 -2.49
CA LEU A 905 -24.15 -17.53 -2.19
C LEU A 905 -23.57 -16.65 -1.06
N LYS A 906 -24.32 -15.68 -0.57
CA LYS A 906 -23.88 -14.67 0.41
C LYS A 906 -22.67 -13.85 -0.03
N CYS A 907 -22.17 -14.02 -1.28
CA CYS A 907 -21.02 -13.27 -1.77
C CYS A 907 -21.33 -11.78 -1.85
N GLY A 908 -20.37 -10.92 -1.45
CA GLY A 908 -20.54 -9.46 -1.40
C GLY A 908 -21.28 -8.93 -0.15
N THR A 909 -21.88 -9.79 0.70
CA THR A 909 -22.63 -9.33 1.87
C THR A 909 -21.77 -9.05 3.11
N SER A 910 -20.62 -9.71 3.25
CA SER A 910 -19.69 -9.54 4.37
C SER A 910 -18.76 -8.34 4.12
N CYS A 911 -17.53 -8.56 3.63
CA CYS A 911 -16.57 -7.49 3.39
C CYS A 911 -16.92 -6.62 2.15
N GLY A 912 -17.63 -7.17 1.17
CA GLY A 912 -18.05 -6.51 -0.06
C GLY A 912 -16.94 -6.17 -1.07
N SER A 913 -15.69 -6.53 -0.81
CA SER A 913 -14.58 -6.24 -1.72
C SER A 913 -14.71 -6.93 -3.08
N CYS A 914 -15.51 -7.99 -3.18
CA CYS A 914 -15.79 -8.70 -4.44
C CYS A 914 -16.94 -8.10 -5.26
N VAL A 915 -17.71 -7.15 -4.74
CA VAL A 915 -18.91 -6.62 -5.43
C VAL A 915 -18.58 -6.05 -6.81
N PRO A 916 -17.53 -5.25 -7.03
CA PRO A 916 -17.18 -4.77 -8.36
C PRO A 916 -16.91 -5.92 -9.34
N GLU A 917 -16.25 -6.97 -8.88
CA GLU A 917 -15.95 -8.15 -9.69
C GLU A 917 -17.18 -9.02 -9.95
N LEU A 918 -18.11 -9.15 -9.00
CA LEU A 918 -19.42 -9.78 -9.22
C LEU A 918 -20.19 -9.08 -10.32
N LYS A 919 -20.25 -7.75 -10.31
CA LYS A 919 -20.88 -6.95 -11.37
C LYS A 919 -20.23 -7.21 -12.74
N LYS A 920 -18.88 -7.33 -12.77
CA LYS A 920 -18.15 -7.68 -13.99
C LYS A 920 -18.56 -9.05 -14.54
N ILE A 921 -18.67 -10.08 -13.69
CA ILE A 921 -19.07 -11.43 -14.07
C ILE A 921 -20.52 -11.46 -14.56
N ILE A 922 -21.42 -10.72 -13.91
CA ILE A 922 -22.84 -10.60 -14.30
C ILE A 922 -22.99 -9.99 -15.70
N LEU A 923 -22.16 -8.99 -16.04
CA LEU A 923 -22.20 -8.30 -17.33
C LEU A 923 -21.46 -9.05 -18.45
N ALA A 924 -20.60 -10.01 -18.09
CA ALA A 924 -19.86 -10.79 -19.07
C ALA A 924 -20.80 -11.79 -19.80
N PRO A 925 -20.64 -11.98 -21.14
CA PRO A 925 -21.36 -13.02 -21.84
C PRO A 925 -21.09 -14.37 -21.19
N GLN A 926 -22.13 -15.16 -20.98
CA GLN A 926 -21.94 -16.54 -20.52
C GLN A 926 -21.17 -17.31 -21.58
N PRO A 927 -20.14 -18.09 -21.18
CA PRO A 927 -19.48 -18.98 -22.13
C PRO A 927 -20.55 -19.92 -22.72
N GLN A 928 -20.80 -19.83 -24.01
CA GLN A 928 -21.59 -20.87 -24.68
C GLN A 928 -20.84 -22.20 -24.46
N GLU A 929 -21.48 -23.18 -23.85
CA GLU A 929 -20.98 -24.54 -23.85
C GLU A 929 -20.68 -24.88 -25.32
N LYS A 930 -19.41 -25.12 -25.63
CA LYS A 930 -19.05 -25.75 -26.87
C LYS A 930 -19.77 -27.08 -26.85
N ALA A 931 -20.85 -27.18 -27.63
CA ALA A 931 -21.48 -28.43 -27.91
C ALA A 931 -20.36 -29.38 -28.38
N ALA A 932 -20.21 -30.49 -27.66
CA ALA A 932 -19.30 -31.54 -28.01
C ALA A 932 -19.69 -32.03 -29.41
N ALA A 933 -18.84 -31.74 -30.42
CA ALA A 933 -18.90 -32.31 -31.74
C ALA A 933 -17.82 -33.38 -31.85
#